data_9925dd00b0bcd633873f6e5b392f6cbc
#
_entry.id   9925dd00b0bcd633873f6e5b392f6cbc
#
_cell.length_a   1.000
_cell.length_b   1.000
_cell.length_c   1.000
_cell.angle_alpha   90.00
_cell.angle_beta   90.00
_cell.angle_gamma   90.00
#
_symmetry.space_group_name_H-M   'P 1'
#
loop_
_entity.id
_entity.type
_entity.pdbx_description
1 polymer ?
#
loop_
_entity_poly.entity_id
_entity_poly.type
_entity_poly.pdbx_seq_one_letter_code
_entity_poly.pdbx_strand_id
1 'polypeptide(L)'
;MKKQLLVGRNLFFSAFFALSGSCWAAYAQSGTPTVSETYIELTTKNANDPLEITVKGASYADACWIDLNGNNTYDGASEDAPRFYKRLEKSIASVRIYGNVGELSANRTNIVKVDLTHNPSTLKELSIKENKELSELDLSKSAQLESLEVDGCEALTQLSFPEGAKLTLLSCGKSGIKELDLKNLKDLEALMCGELGLTTLDVSMLEKLTNLSCFGNKLAKLDISNNKKLFSLKCDNCEMEELVLGDVSSLKSFSVNNNKLKHIDVSKLTQISKLSLQDNLLESIVVSKEMSMLNDLRIYNNKLSAKAMMAFIELLPKKEYDDGSLFVINTKVADKNVCTKDAVAKAKELGWTAYDWQDGMGDEGYNKYEGSDPVEETLAKMTVTANKNDGRWRFLFNAEEEDKANCFVDLNGDGKKDAGEEINNWSMYLDANHYTRNTNSVTIYGNITSFSCGSNDITEVDASANPNLKVLRCTSSPLEKIDMTKLPNLKELMVSHTDIASLDLSKNTALQELYVSSCKNLKSLNVTANTNLRILNVAFVRDLKEIDLSKNTKLTTFFCDTTSIKELDFSNNPELDRLECAGTGLKKLVLKGTSKLRVLHCNDNPLGKLDVSECAALEVLHAHRAQLTEANLSGLKNMTDVWLDNNKLSQLDVKSASALRELDIRNNEFKTIDLSGCKSLENLFIEFNKVEALDLSKCEAISVISCFQNNLKGEAVDALIASLPQQDPDFGVGTLLFVDLTLTGDNNKIYEDQVQAARKKAWTVYDHNGGASMAKYPGEPRGLESVRAEEVTLYPVPADVDMTLTIPAELVGNTIAIFDATGAKVREITATAPSMLLSVEDLNAGVYVLSIGSVSKTFVVR
;
A
#
# COMPACT_ATOMS: atom_id res chain seq x y z
N MET A 1 7.66 2.77 -68.87
CA MET A 1 7.51 1.36 -69.32
C MET A 1 6.80 0.55 -68.27
N LYS A 2 5.69 0.07 -68.69
CA LYS A 2 4.65 -0.59 -67.93
C LYS A 2 5.11 -1.94 -67.34
N LYS A 3 4.43 -2.32 -66.21
CA LYS A 3 4.30 -3.66 -65.64
C LYS A 3 5.42 -4.09 -64.65
N GLN A 4 5.11 -3.89 -63.38
CA GLN A 4 4.99 -4.98 -62.36
C GLN A 4 4.85 -4.36 -60.94
N LEU A 5 3.61 -4.19 -60.51
CA LEU A 5 3.27 -3.95 -59.12
C LEU A 5 1.85 -4.50 -58.90
N LEU A 6 1.78 -5.78 -58.64
CA LEU A 6 0.66 -6.41 -57.91
C LEU A 6 1.24 -7.67 -57.33
N VAL A 7 1.41 -7.69 -56.04
CA VAL A 7 1.27 -8.75 -55.04
C VAL A 7 2.01 -8.34 -53.81
N GLY A 8 1.33 -7.80 -52.84
CA GLY A 8 1.85 -7.38 -51.57
C GLY A 8 0.82 -7.63 -50.45
N ARG A 9 0.15 -8.79 -50.49
CA ARG A 9 -0.63 -9.29 -49.37
C ARG A 9 -0.23 -10.75 -49.14
N ASN A 10 0.20 -11.07 -47.92
CA ASN A 10 0.60 -12.41 -47.46
C ASN A 10 2.00 -12.88 -47.90
N LEU A 11 3.04 -12.39 -47.19
CA LEU A 11 4.35 -13.03 -47.19
C LEU A 11 5.08 -12.64 -45.89
N PHE A 12 4.70 -13.28 -44.78
CA PHE A 12 5.56 -13.45 -43.59
C PHE A 12 5.39 -14.87 -43.07
N PHE A 13 5.83 -15.82 -43.88
CA PHE A 13 6.15 -17.21 -43.46
C PHE A 13 6.66 -17.95 -44.72
N SER A 14 7.95 -17.76 -45.04
CA SER A 14 8.73 -18.78 -45.80
C SER A 14 10.05 -18.16 -46.28
N ALA A 15 10.99 -18.14 -45.37
CA ALA A 15 12.40 -17.92 -45.73
C ALA A 15 13.29 -18.82 -44.88
N PHE A 16 13.11 -20.11 -45.00
CA PHE A 16 14.10 -21.11 -44.68
C PHE A 16 13.74 -22.42 -45.41
N PHE A 17 13.88 -22.47 -46.72
CA PHE A 17 14.01 -23.70 -47.48
C PHE A 17 14.34 -23.39 -48.96
N ALA A 18 15.60 -23.19 -49.21
CA ALA A 18 16.12 -23.43 -50.56
C ALA A 18 17.61 -23.68 -50.46
N LEU A 19 17.99 -24.95 -50.27
CA LEU A 19 19.23 -25.55 -50.81
C LEU A 19 19.22 -27.04 -50.45
N SER A 20 18.79 -27.89 -51.39
CA SER A 20 19.47 -29.12 -51.83
C SER A 20 18.48 -29.97 -52.58
N GLY A 21 18.51 -29.82 -53.90
CA GLY A 21 17.96 -30.83 -54.78
C GLY A 21 18.91 -32.01 -54.83
N SER A 22 18.30 -33.15 -55.12
CA SER A 22 18.91 -34.44 -55.48
C SER A 22 19.36 -35.35 -54.31
N CYS A 23 18.44 -36.23 -53.91
CA CYS A 23 18.73 -37.68 -53.83
C CYS A 23 17.41 -38.42 -53.57
N TRP A 24 16.74 -38.85 -54.63
CA TRP A 24 15.75 -39.92 -54.56
C TRP A 24 16.49 -41.22 -54.45
N ALA A 25 16.57 -41.79 -53.22
CA ALA A 25 16.89 -43.14 -52.99
C ALA A 25 15.87 -43.75 -52.03
N ALA A 26 15.03 -44.64 -52.57
CA ALA A 26 14.09 -45.45 -51.81
C ALA A 26 14.85 -46.25 -50.74
N TYR A 27 14.66 -45.97 -49.46
CA TYR A 27 14.95 -46.93 -48.40
C TYR A 27 13.66 -47.66 -48.08
N ALA A 28 13.53 -48.92 -48.66
CA ALA A 28 12.57 -49.88 -48.17
C ALA A 28 13.04 -50.32 -46.77
N GLN A 29 12.32 -49.94 -45.73
CA GLN A 29 12.51 -50.46 -44.41
C GLN A 29 12.09 -51.89 -44.37
N SER A 30 13.06 -52.78 -44.20
CA SER A 30 12.87 -54.22 -43.93
C SER A 30 12.67 -54.43 -42.44
N GLY A 31 11.44 -54.44 -41.99
CA GLY A 31 11.01 -54.81 -40.63
C GLY A 31 9.63 -54.27 -40.36
N THR A 32 8.69 -55.13 -39.95
CA THR A 32 7.39 -54.72 -39.43
C THR A 32 7.64 -53.83 -38.18
N PRO A 33 7.07 -52.60 -38.08
CA PRO A 33 7.18 -51.78 -36.88
C PRO A 33 6.66 -52.58 -35.67
N THR A 34 7.44 -52.64 -34.60
CA THR A 34 7.02 -53.28 -33.35
C THR A 34 6.24 -52.29 -32.49
N VAL A 35 5.29 -52.78 -31.69
CA VAL A 35 4.57 -51.98 -30.69
C VAL A 35 5.62 -51.37 -29.74
N SER A 36 5.71 -50.04 -29.70
CA SER A 36 6.62 -49.31 -28.83
C SER A 36 5.88 -48.94 -27.54
N GLU A 37 6.57 -48.91 -26.41
CA GLU A 37 6.04 -48.36 -25.17
C GLU A 37 5.90 -46.79 -25.25
N THR A 38 6.53 -46.20 -26.27
CA THR A 38 6.49 -44.76 -26.52
C THR A 38 5.40 -44.44 -27.54
N TYR A 39 4.39 -43.68 -27.14
CA TYR A 39 3.32 -43.25 -28.03
C TYR A 39 2.70 -41.92 -27.56
N ILE A 40 1.97 -41.26 -28.44
CA ILE A 40 1.07 -40.11 -28.16
C ILE A 40 -0.35 -40.59 -28.43
N GLU A 41 -1.28 -40.31 -27.56
CA GLU A 41 -2.70 -40.59 -27.74
C GLU A 41 -3.50 -39.34 -28.04
N LEU A 42 -4.22 -39.34 -29.17
CA LEU A 42 -5.11 -38.27 -29.59
C LEU A 42 -6.55 -38.77 -29.54
N THR A 43 -7.42 -38.08 -28.82
CA THR A 43 -8.87 -38.35 -28.79
C THR A 43 -9.61 -37.29 -29.55
N THR A 44 -10.38 -37.68 -30.58
CA THR A 44 -11.28 -36.78 -31.32
C THR A 44 -12.70 -36.86 -30.76
N LYS A 45 -13.54 -35.88 -31.08
CA LYS A 45 -14.94 -35.81 -30.60
C LYS A 45 -15.75 -37.04 -31.03
N ASN A 46 -15.61 -37.49 -32.28
CA ASN A 46 -16.32 -38.66 -32.80
C ASN A 46 -15.33 -39.68 -33.36
N ALA A 47 -15.75 -40.94 -33.39
CA ALA A 47 -14.92 -42.04 -33.90
C ALA A 47 -14.58 -41.86 -35.39
N ASN A 48 -15.48 -41.31 -36.18
CA ASN A 48 -15.33 -41.14 -37.64
C ASN A 48 -14.81 -39.75 -38.01
N ASP A 49 -14.40 -38.92 -37.07
CA ASP A 49 -13.80 -37.63 -37.42
C ASP A 49 -12.46 -37.88 -38.09
N PRO A 50 -12.21 -37.35 -39.29
CA PRO A 50 -10.95 -37.56 -40.00
C PRO A 50 -9.80 -36.93 -39.19
N LEU A 51 -8.65 -37.59 -39.27
CA LEU A 51 -7.42 -37.09 -38.63
C LEU A 51 -6.54 -36.39 -39.67
N GLU A 52 -6.49 -35.08 -39.66
CA GLU A 52 -5.62 -34.28 -40.52
C GLU A 52 -4.31 -34.01 -39.82
N ILE A 53 -3.25 -34.76 -40.17
CA ILE A 53 -2.08 -34.86 -39.35
C ILE A 53 -0.77 -34.86 -40.17
N THR A 54 0.29 -34.40 -39.50
CA THR A 54 1.69 -34.61 -39.89
C THR A 54 2.46 -35.12 -38.70
N VAL A 55 3.25 -36.14 -38.84
CA VAL A 55 4.07 -36.76 -37.81
C VAL A 55 5.49 -36.93 -38.32
N LYS A 56 6.47 -36.46 -37.54
CA LYS A 56 7.88 -36.76 -37.83
C LYS A 56 8.53 -37.41 -36.63
N GLY A 57 9.38 -38.42 -36.85
CA GLY A 57 10.20 -38.97 -35.78
C GLY A 57 11.22 -37.98 -35.23
N ALA A 58 11.71 -38.20 -34.03
CA ALA A 58 12.75 -37.42 -33.39
C ALA A 58 14.06 -37.41 -34.20
N SER A 59 14.28 -38.44 -35.02
CA SER A 59 15.33 -38.50 -36.03
C SER A 59 14.80 -39.04 -37.38
N TYR A 60 15.54 -38.89 -38.45
CA TYR A 60 15.18 -39.44 -39.77
C TYR A 60 15.07 -40.98 -39.77
N ALA A 61 15.67 -41.67 -38.82
CA ALA A 61 15.64 -43.11 -38.68
C ALA A 61 14.43 -43.64 -37.89
N ASP A 62 13.74 -42.78 -37.16
CA ASP A 62 12.58 -43.18 -36.35
C ASP A 62 11.35 -43.43 -37.24
N ALA A 63 10.90 -44.66 -37.27
CA ALA A 63 9.64 -45.04 -37.90
C ALA A 63 8.50 -44.80 -36.91
N CYS A 64 7.56 -43.94 -37.28
CA CYS A 64 6.33 -43.74 -36.53
C CYS A 64 5.14 -44.34 -37.33
N TRP A 65 4.13 -44.84 -36.62
CA TRP A 65 2.90 -45.35 -37.21
C TRP A 65 1.69 -45.02 -36.34
N ILE A 66 0.49 -45.03 -36.90
CA ILE A 66 -0.74 -44.61 -36.25
C ILE A 66 -1.71 -45.79 -36.24
N ASP A 67 -2.11 -46.22 -35.07
CA ASP A 67 -3.17 -47.23 -34.88
C ASP A 67 -4.54 -46.57 -35.17
N LEU A 68 -5.06 -46.84 -36.37
CA LEU A 68 -6.31 -46.25 -36.83
C LEU A 68 -7.56 -47.06 -36.46
N ASN A 69 -7.39 -48.27 -35.98
CA ASN A 69 -8.49 -49.20 -35.67
C ASN A 69 -8.50 -49.70 -34.21
N GLY A 70 -7.49 -49.37 -33.41
CA GLY A 70 -7.41 -49.63 -31.98
C GLY A 70 -6.98 -51.04 -31.59
N ASN A 71 -6.38 -51.78 -32.52
CA ASN A 71 -5.95 -53.14 -32.29
C ASN A 71 -4.53 -53.27 -31.71
N ASN A 72 -3.79 -52.17 -31.62
CA ASN A 72 -2.40 -52.02 -31.14
C ASN A 72 -1.39 -52.89 -31.97
N THR A 73 -1.69 -53.13 -33.26
CA THR A 73 -0.83 -53.80 -34.18
C THR A 73 -0.65 -52.99 -35.45
N TYR A 74 0.53 -53.05 -36.07
CA TYR A 74 0.72 -52.38 -37.35
C TYR A 74 0.14 -53.18 -38.50
N ASP A 75 -0.88 -52.63 -39.15
CA ASP A 75 -1.66 -53.31 -40.19
C ASP A 75 -1.20 -52.96 -41.65
N GLY A 76 -0.04 -52.31 -41.76
CA GLY A 76 0.58 -52.03 -43.07
C GLY A 76 0.56 -50.54 -43.43
N ALA A 77 0.89 -50.21 -44.68
CA ALA A 77 1.15 -48.87 -45.14
C ALA A 77 0.02 -47.83 -44.94
N SER A 78 -1.22 -48.28 -44.66
CA SER A 78 -2.32 -47.37 -44.28
C SER A 78 -2.11 -46.65 -42.95
N GLU A 79 -1.33 -47.26 -42.06
CA GLU A 79 -1.01 -46.80 -40.72
C GLU A 79 0.37 -46.12 -40.61
N ASP A 80 1.12 -46.06 -41.72
CA ASP A 80 2.37 -45.28 -41.73
C ASP A 80 2.09 -43.83 -41.37
N ALA A 81 2.79 -43.33 -40.38
CA ALA A 81 2.64 -41.94 -39.97
C ALA A 81 3.09 -40.95 -41.08
N PRO A 82 2.24 -40.04 -41.48
CA PRO A 82 2.52 -39.16 -42.64
C PRO A 82 3.53 -38.06 -42.24
N ARG A 83 4.68 -38.01 -42.93
CA ARG A 83 5.68 -36.93 -42.77
C ARG A 83 5.25 -35.59 -43.35
N PHE A 84 4.22 -35.61 -44.22
CA PHE A 84 3.58 -34.42 -44.79
C PHE A 84 2.10 -34.47 -44.45
N TYR A 85 1.45 -33.34 -44.52
CA TYR A 85 0.01 -33.24 -44.26
C TYR A 85 -0.79 -34.25 -45.04
N LYS A 86 -1.57 -35.04 -44.30
CA LYS A 86 -2.46 -36.06 -44.86
C LYS A 86 -3.72 -36.18 -44.02
N ARG A 87 -4.84 -36.39 -44.71
CA ARG A 87 -6.11 -36.75 -44.10
C ARG A 87 -6.21 -38.27 -44.01
N LEU A 88 -6.42 -38.77 -42.82
CA LEU A 88 -6.59 -40.16 -42.53
C LEU A 88 -8.02 -40.43 -42.06
N GLU A 89 -8.64 -41.50 -42.58
CA GLU A 89 -9.92 -42.02 -42.09
C GLU A 89 -9.66 -43.02 -40.99
N LYS A 90 -10.46 -43.01 -39.92
CA LYS A 90 -10.36 -43.85 -38.75
C LYS A 90 -11.71 -44.33 -38.30
N SER A 91 -11.79 -45.42 -37.52
CA SER A 91 -13.03 -45.99 -36.97
C SER A 91 -13.16 -45.90 -35.47
N ILE A 92 -12.21 -45.28 -34.79
CA ILE A 92 -12.16 -45.15 -33.32
C ILE A 92 -11.93 -43.69 -32.95
N ALA A 93 -12.43 -43.28 -31.80
CA ALA A 93 -12.29 -41.88 -31.31
C ALA A 93 -10.86 -41.60 -30.84
N SER A 94 -10.21 -42.56 -30.16
CA SER A 94 -8.86 -42.38 -29.60
C SER A 94 -7.85 -43.17 -30.44
N VAL A 95 -6.84 -42.52 -31.01
CA VAL A 95 -5.78 -43.15 -31.81
C VAL A 95 -4.45 -42.94 -31.11
N ARG A 96 -3.56 -43.96 -31.25
CA ARG A 96 -2.19 -43.90 -30.74
C ARG A 96 -1.21 -43.74 -31.88
N ILE A 97 -0.28 -42.82 -31.69
CA ILE A 97 0.86 -42.60 -32.60
C ILE A 97 2.07 -43.20 -31.94
N TYR A 98 2.50 -44.34 -32.41
CA TYR A 98 3.61 -45.10 -31.86
C TYR A 98 4.96 -44.67 -32.45
N GLY A 99 5.99 -44.77 -31.63
CA GLY A 99 7.39 -44.48 -31.97
C GLY A 99 7.88 -43.19 -31.30
N ASN A 100 9.14 -42.83 -31.54
CA ASN A 100 9.77 -41.61 -30.99
C ASN A 100 9.33 -40.40 -31.79
N VAL A 101 8.13 -39.90 -31.52
CA VAL A 101 7.59 -38.73 -32.21
C VAL A 101 8.34 -37.46 -31.76
N GLY A 102 8.94 -36.73 -32.73
CA GLY A 102 9.64 -35.47 -32.52
C GLY A 102 8.82 -34.25 -32.86
N GLU A 103 8.00 -34.34 -33.91
CA GLU A 103 7.11 -33.28 -34.36
C GLU A 103 5.70 -33.83 -34.62
N LEU A 104 4.70 -33.18 -34.09
CA LEU A 104 3.28 -33.51 -34.30
C LEU A 104 2.49 -32.29 -34.66
N SER A 105 1.79 -32.35 -35.80
CA SER A 105 0.82 -31.33 -36.17
C SER A 105 -0.53 -31.98 -36.46
N ALA A 106 -1.59 -31.56 -35.75
CA ALA A 106 -2.96 -32.07 -35.91
C ALA A 106 -3.96 -30.92 -35.70
N ASN A 107 -3.96 -30.00 -36.66
CA ASN A 107 -4.75 -28.79 -36.60
C ASN A 107 -6.16 -29.00 -37.20
N ARG A 108 -7.21 -28.43 -36.56
CA ARG A 108 -8.62 -28.48 -37.09
C ARG A 108 -9.18 -29.89 -37.20
N THR A 109 -8.80 -30.79 -36.28
CA THR A 109 -9.14 -32.24 -36.38
C THR A 109 -10.13 -32.67 -35.28
N ASN A 110 -10.85 -31.74 -34.67
CA ASN A 110 -11.82 -31.98 -33.60
C ASN A 110 -11.22 -32.77 -32.39
N ILE A 111 -9.93 -32.57 -32.09
CA ILE A 111 -9.27 -33.16 -30.92
C ILE A 111 -9.88 -32.56 -29.66
N VAL A 112 -10.26 -33.43 -28.71
CA VAL A 112 -10.78 -33.08 -27.41
C VAL A 112 -9.78 -33.37 -26.28
N LYS A 113 -8.84 -34.28 -26.50
CA LYS A 113 -7.79 -34.64 -25.54
C LYS A 113 -6.50 -35.02 -26.25
N VAL A 114 -5.37 -34.68 -25.69
CA VAL A 114 -4.01 -35.10 -26.08
C VAL A 114 -3.33 -35.63 -24.84
N ASP A 115 -2.85 -36.89 -24.93
CA ASP A 115 -2.07 -37.52 -23.87
C ASP A 115 -0.61 -37.72 -24.34
N LEU A 116 0.30 -37.00 -23.70
CA LEU A 116 1.73 -36.96 -23.98
C LEU A 116 2.55 -37.80 -22.95
N THR A 117 1.91 -38.42 -21.98
CA THR A 117 2.58 -39.04 -20.84
C THR A 117 3.51 -40.18 -21.23
N HIS A 118 3.27 -40.82 -22.38
CA HIS A 118 4.06 -41.92 -22.93
C HIS A 118 5.12 -41.49 -23.97
N ASN A 119 5.24 -40.19 -24.22
CA ASN A 119 6.29 -39.58 -25.06
C ASN A 119 6.96 -38.39 -24.37
N PRO A 120 7.57 -38.58 -23.19
CA PRO A 120 8.00 -37.45 -22.34
C PRO A 120 9.27 -36.75 -22.81
N SER A 121 10.08 -37.35 -23.67
CA SER A 121 11.45 -36.88 -23.93
C SER A 121 11.81 -36.62 -25.37
N THR A 122 10.97 -37.00 -26.34
CA THR A 122 11.30 -36.90 -27.77
C THR A 122 10.54 -35.83 -28.50
N LEU A 123 9.35 -35.48 -28.05
CA LEU A 123 8.51 -34.45 -28.68
C LEU A 123 9.12 -33.06 -28.48
N LYS A 124 9.44 -32.40 -29.59
CA LYS A 124 9.98 -31.02 -29.62
C LYS A 124 9.01 -30.00 -30.15
N GLU A 125 8.14 -30.38 -31.10
CA GLU A 125 7.19 -29.51 -31.72
C GLU A 125 5.77 -30.10 -31.66
N LEU A 126 4.82 -29.32 -31.10
CA LEU A 126 3.41 -29.70 -31.03
C LEU A 126 2.55 -28.56 -31.59
N SER A 127 1.82 -28.81 -32.66
CA SER A 127 0.84 -27.90 -33.24
C SER A 127 -0.53 -28.56 -33.32
N ILE A 128 -1.48 -28.10 -32.52
CA ILE A 128 -2.85 -28.61 -32.42
C ILE A 128 -3.88 -27.47 -32.48
N LYS A 129 -3.62 -26.48 -33.35
CA LYS A 129 -4.41 -25.27 -33.51
C LYS A 129 -5.86 -25.56 -33.91
N GLU A 130 -6.76 -24.67 -33.51
CA GLU A 130 -8.17 -24.65 -33.89
C GLU A 130 -8.93 -25.96 -33.55
N ASN A 131 -8.50 -26.71 -32.55
CA ASN A 131 -9.25 -27.78 -31.91
C ASN A 131 -10.10 -27.16 -30.78
N LYS A 132 -11.24 -26.63 -31.13
CA LYS A 132 -12.05 -25.75 -30.27
C LYS A 132 -12.52 -26.38 -28.96
N GLU A 133 -12.70 -27.70 -28.96
CA GLU A 133 -13.19 -28.47 -27.83
C GLU A 133 -12.04 -29.14 -27.00
N LEU A 134 -10.78 -28.90 -27.36
CA LEU A 134 -9.64 -29.35 -26.57
C LEU A 134 -9.64 -28.62 -25.23
N SER A 135 -9.92 -29.34 -24.15
CA SER A 135 -10.05 -28.76 -22.83
C SER A 135 -8.88 -29.06 -21.89
N GLU A 136 -8.13 -30.14 -22.17
CA GLU A 136 -7.02 -30.58 -21.34
C GLU A 136 -5.77 -30.86 -22.17
N LEU A 137 -4.63 -30.29 -21.75
CA LEU A 137 -3.31 -30.55 -22.28
C LEU A 137 -2.31 -30.62 -21.13
N ASP A 138 -1.88 -31.83 -20.79
CA ASP A 138 -0.87 -32.05 -19.75
C ASP A 138 0.53 -32.00 -20.34
N LEU A 139 1.28 -30.96 -20.02
CA LEU A 139 2.67 -30.75 -20.43
C LEU A 139 3.68 -31.07 -19.32
N SER A 140 3.24 -31.59 -18.17
CA SER A 140 4.07 -31.76 -16.97
C SER A 140 5.32 -32.65 -17.21
N LYS A 141 5.29 -33.51 -18.22
CA LYS A 141 6.42 -34.38 -18.61
C LYS A 141 7.16 -33.89 -19.87
N SER A 142 6.72 -32.80 -20.49
CA SER A 142 7.20 -32.34 -21.79
C SER A 142 8.28 -31.24 -21.68
N ALA A 143 9.27 -31.42 -20.79
CA ALA A 143 10.34 -30.43 -20.58
C ALA A 143 11.22 -30.16 -21.80
N GLN A 144 11.24 -31.07 -22.77
CA GLN A 144 12.04 -30.95 -24.01
C GLN A 144 11.29 -30.31 -25.17
N LEU A 145 10.00 -29.95 -24.96
CA LEU A 145 9.22 -29.28 -25.98
C LEU A 145 9.82 -27.86 -26.25
N GLU A 146 10.11 -27.62 -27.54
CA GLU A 146 10.73 -26.40 -28.03
C GLU A 146 9.68 -25.44 -28.65
N SER A 147 8.60 -26.00 -29.23
CA SER A 147 7.52 -25.25 -29.87
C SER A 147 6.14 -25.81 -29.52
N LEU A 148 5.25 -24.92 -29.06
CA LEU A 148 3.85 -25.23 -28.79
C LEU A 148 2.92 -24.23 -29.48
N GLU A 149 2.00 -24.75 -30.30
CA GLU A 149 0.96 -23.95 -30.94
C GLU A 149 -0.43 -24.53 -30.64
N VAL A 150 -1.24 -23.77 -29.89
CA VAL A 150 -2.60 -24.10 -29.45
C VAL A 150 -3.60 -22.98 -29.74
N ASP A 151 -3.32 -22.17 -30.77
CA ASP A 151 -4.20 -21.08 -31.17
C ASP A 151 -5.60 -21.59 -31.49
N GLY A 152 -6.63 -20.87 -31.03
CA GLY A 152 -8.03 -21.20 -31.34
C GLY A 152 -8.58 -22.43 -30.62
N CYS A 153 -7.89 -22.96 -29.60
CA CYS A 153 -8.40 -24.00 -28.70
C CYS A 153 -9.29 -23.36 -27.62
N GLU A 154 -10.51 -23.02 -28.00
CA GLU A 154 -11.42 -22.19 -27.19
C GLU A 154 -11.78 -22.79 -25.82
N ALA A 155 -11.79 -24.14 -25.71
CA ALA A 155 -12.08 -24.86 -24.46
C ALA A 155 -10.83 -25.01 -23.54
N LEU A 156 -9.61 -24.75 -24.03
CA LEU A 156 -8.37 -24.86 -23.27
C LEU A 156 -8.22 -23.61 -22.37
N THR A 157 -8.41 -23.77 -21.07
CA THR A 157 -8.47 -22.65 -20.10
C THR A 157 -7.16 -22.40 -19.36
N GLN A 158 -6.22 -23.34 -19.36
CA GLN A 158 -4.93 -23.21 -18.69
C GLN A 158 -3.83 -24.01 -19.38
N LEU A 159 -2.59 -23.53 -19.21
CA LEU A 159 -1.36 -24.25 -19.57
C LEU A 159 -0.45 -24.23 -18.36
N SER A 160 0.17 -25.39 -18.06
CA SER A 160 1.18 -25.52 -17.01
C SER A 160 2.45 -26.11 -17.59
N PHE A 161 3.58 -25.45 -17.35
CA PHE A 161 4.87 -25.87 -17.89
C PHE A 161 5.77 -26.44 -16.79
N PRO A 162 6.49 -27.57 -17.05
CA PRO A 162 7.40 -28.13 -16.05
C PRO A 162 8.59 -27.17 -15.78
N GLU A 163 9.23 -27.34 -14.63
CA GLU A 163 10.48 -26.66 -14.34
C GLU A 163 11.56 -27.11 -15.36
N GLY A 164 12.33 -26.14 -15.88
CA GLY A 164 13.35 -26.40 -16.90
C GLY A 164 12.79 -26.64 -18.31
N ALA A 165 11.55 -26.23 -18.58
CA ALA A 165 10.99 -26.27 -19.92
C ALA A 165 11.87 -25.51 -20.92
N LYS A 166 12.12 -26.11 -22.09
CA LYS A 166 12.98 -25.56 -23.16
C LYS A 166 12.22 -24.85 -24.26
N LEU A 167 10.99 -24.44 -23.95
CA LEU A 167 10.11 -23.83 -24.95
C LEU A 167 10.71 -22.51 -25.45
N THR A 168 10.87 -22.40 -26.76
CA THR A 168 11.33 -21.20 -27.46
C THR A 168 10.20 -20.48 -28.17
N LEU A 169 9.13 -21.21 -28.55
CA LEU A 169 7.93 -20.65 -29.17
C LEU A 169 6.67 -21.10 -28.45
N LEU A 170 5.83 -20.15 -28.04
CA LEU A 170 4.49 -20.38 -27.54
C LEU A 170 3.48 -19.54 -28.34
N SER A 171 2.55 -20.23 -29.01
CA SER A 171 1.40 -19.60 -29.67
C SER A 171 0.11 -20.19 -29.10
N CYS A 172 -0.67 -19.31 -28.44
CA CYS A 172 -1.89 -19.71 -27.74
C CYS A 172 -3.04 -18.71 -27.93
N GLY A 173 -2.95 -17.85 -28.94
CA GLY A 173 -3.96 -16.84 -29.22
C GLY A 173 -5.35 -17.44 -29.45
N LYS A 174 -6.41 -16.69 -29.13
CA LYS A 174 -7.80 -17.13 -29.31
C LYS A 174 -8.18 -18.42 -28.57
N SER A 175 -7.40 -18.83 -27.57
CA SER A 175 -7.76 -19.96 -26.70
C SER A 175 -8.62 -19.48 -25.50
N GLY A 176 -9.03 -20.45 -24.66
CA GLY A 176 -9.83 -20.16 -23.48
C GLY A 176 -9.00 -19.63 -22.29
N ILE A 177 -7.68 -19.55 -22.42
CA ILE A 177 -6.74 -19.18 -21.36
C ILE A 177 -6.97 -17.74 -20.91
N LYS A 178 -7.15 -17.52 -19.62
CA LYS A 178 -7.38 -16.20 -19.00
C LYS A 178 -6.21 -15.68 -18.20
N GLU A 179 -5.31 -16.57 -17.81
CA GLU A 179 -4.08 -16.26 -17.08
C GLU A 179 -2.93 -17.09 -17.68
N LEU A 180 -1.75 -16.49 -17.80
CA LEU A 180 -0.60 -17.13 -18.43
C LEU A 180 0.60 -17.04 -17.49
N ASP A 181 0.97 -18.18 -16.86
CA ASP A 181 2.16 -18.30 -16.02
C ASP A 181 3.38 -18.65 -16.86
N LEU A 182 4.29 -17.68 -17.04
CA LEU A 182 5.48 -17.78 -17.88
C LEU A 182 6.78 -18.03 -17.09
N LYS A 183 6.71 -18.18 -15.76
CA LYS A 183 7.91 -18.25 -14.89
C LYS A 183 8.92 -19.36 -15.23
N ASN A 184 8.42 -20.46 -15.78
CA ASN A 184 9.26 -21.62 -16.17
C ASN A 184 9.79 -21.55 -17.61
N LEU A 185 9.45 -20.49 -18.39
CA LEU A 185 9.74 -20.38 -19.82
C LEU A 185 10.90 -19.39 -20.11
N LYS A 186 12.00 -19.48 -19.38
CA LYS A 186 13.14 -18.54 -19.49
C LYS A 186 13.83 -18.57 -20.86
N ASP A 187 13.63 -19.62 -21.64
CA ASP A 187 14.22 -19.79 -22.97
C ASP A 187 13.30 -19.26 -24.10
N LEU A 188 12.12 -18.72 -23.75
CA LEU A 188 11.14 -18.29 -24.74
C LEU A 188 11.66 -17.12 -25.60
N GLU A 189 11.63 -17.31 -26.91
CA GLU A 189 12.04 -16.33 -27.92
C GLU A 189 10.84 -15.70 -28.63
N ALA A 190 9.73 -16.42 -28.76
CA ALA A 190 8.51 -15.95 -29.39
C ALA A 190 7.26 -16.28 -28.54
N LEU A 191 6.47 -15.27 -28.24
CA LEU A 191 5.20 -15.37 -27.53
C LEU A 191 4.08 -14.74 -28.35
N MET A 192 3.07 -15.54 -28.74
CA MET A 192 1.86 -15.12 -29.43
C MET A 192 0.66 -15.48 -28.56
N CYS A 193 0.12 -14.49 -27.85
CA CYS A 193 -0.98 -14.62 -26.89
C CYS A 193 -2.10 -13.61 -27.13
N GLY A 194 -2.37 -13.33 -28.40
CA GLY A 194 -3.41 -12.38 -28.77
C GLY A 194 -4.83 -12.89 -28.52
N GLU A 195 -5.78 -11.97 -28.25
CA GLU A 195 -7.22 -12.24 -28.11
C GLU A 195 -7.58 -13.28 -27.01
N LEU A 196 -6.83 -13.32 -25.91
CA LEU A 196 -7.12 -14.16 -24.73
C LEU A 196 -8.03 -13.43 -23.69
N GLY A 197 -8.07 -12.10 -23.75
CA GLY A 197 -8.75 -11.28 -22.76
C GLY A 197 -7.93 -11.12 -21.47
N LEU A 198 -6.60 -11.26 -21.55
CA LEU A 198 -5.69 -11.06 -20.42
C LEU A 198 -5.80 -9.63 -19.87
N THR A 199 -5.82 -9.51 -18.55
CA THR A 199 -5.77 -8.21 -17.86
C THR A 199 -4.36 -7.86 -17.39
N THR A 200 -3.48 -8.86 -17.27
CA THR A 200 -2.06 -8.71 -16.92
C THR A 200 -1.22 -9.65 -17.77
N LEU A 201 0.01 -9.25 -18.07
CA LEU A 201 1.01 -10.08 -18.73
C LEU A 201 2.38 -9.70 -18.22
N ASP A 202 3.03 -10.62 -17.50
CA ASP A 202 4.39 -10.44 -17.01
C ASP A 202 5.39 -11.17 -17.92
N VAL A 203 6.20 -10.40 -18.64
CA VAL A 203 7.28 -10.90 -19.53
C VAL A 203 8.67 -10.56 -18.98
N SER A 204 8.79 -10.06 -17.76
CA SER A 204 10.02 -9.56 -17.16
C SER A 204 11.14 -10.61 -17.07
N MET A 205 10.78 -11.89 -16.95
CA MET A 205 11.72 -13.02 -16.85
C MET A 205 12.18 -13.56 -18.21
N LEU A 206 11.59 -13.07 -19.33
CA LEU A 206 11.84 -13.57 -20.68
C LEU A 206 12.96 -12.79 -21.39
N GLU A 207 14.18 -12.87 -20.88
CA GLU A 207 15.34 -12.10 -21.41
C GLU A 207 15.74 -12.47 -22.85
N LYS A 208 15.28 -13.62 -23.35
CA LYS A 208 15.55 -14.09 -24.72
C LYS A 208 14.45 -13.67 -25.72
N LEU A 209 13.37 -13.07 -25.23
CA LEU A 209 12.23 -12.75 -26.06
C LEU A 209 12.60 -11.78 -27.20
N THR A 210 12.33 -12.22 -28.43
CA THR A 210 12.54 -11.45 -29.67
C THR A 210 11.25 -11.03 -30.31
N ASN A 211 10.17 -11.80 -30.13
CA ASN A 211 8.86 -11.53 -30.73
C ASN A 211 7.76 -11.62 -29.66
N LEU A 212 7.03 -10.53 -29.48
CA LEU A 212 5.85 -10.46 -28.61
C LEU A 212 4.64 -10.00 -29.40
N SER A 213 3.60 -10.84 -29.45
CA SER A 213 2.30 -10.48 -30.02
C SER A 213 1.20 -10.76 -29.01
N CYS A 214 0.68 -9.71 -28.38
CA CYS A 214 -0.35 -9.78 -27.34
C CYS A 214 -1.58 -8.90 -27.67
N PHE A 215 -1.83 -8.65 -28.93
CA PHE A 215 -2.94 -7.80 -29.41
C PHE A 215 -4.31 -8.31 -28.97
N GLY A 216 -5.29 -7.43 -28.85
CA GLY A 216 -6.68 -7.82 -28.56
C GLY A 216 -6.91 -8.31 -27.12
N ASN A 217 -6.06 -7.95 -26.18
CA ASN A 217 -6.20 -8.24 -24.74
C ASN A 217 -6.79 -7.03 -23.98
N LYS A 218 -6.77 -7.06 -22.66
CA LYS A 218 -7.22 -5.96 -21.78
C LYS A 218 -6.10 -5.51 -20.82
N LEU A 219 -4.91 -5.31 -21.38
CA LEU A 219 -3.69 -5.00 -20.64
C LEU A 219 -3.63 -3.49 -20.37
N ALA A 220 -4.09 -3.01 -19.23
CA ALA A 220 -3.98 -1.58 -18.88
C ALA A 220 -2.52 -1.09 -18.86
N LYS A 221 -1.58 -1.98 -18.52
CA LYS A 221 -0.14 -1.73 -18.51
C LYS A 221 0.64 -2.92 -19.10
N LEU A 222 1.71 -2.61 -19.85
CA LEU A 222 2.72 -3.59 -20.27
C LEU A 222 4.12 -3.02 -20.02
N ASP A 223 4.96 -3.82 -19.35
CA ASP A 223 6.37 -3.48 -19.11
C ASP A 223 7.27 -4.47 -19.87
N ILE A 224 8.03 -3.96 -20.84
CA ILE A 224 8.99 -4.73 -21.65
C ILE A 224 10.44 -4.27 -21.42
N SER A 225 10.69 -3.50 -20.36
CA SER A 225 12.01 -2.89 -20.09
C SER A 225 13.15 -3.91 -19.93
N ASN A 226 12.81 -5.15 -19.54
CA ASN A 226 13.77 -6.24 -19.42
C ASN A 226 13.99 -7.05 -20.73
N ASN A 227 13.14 -6.86 -21.75
CA ASN A 227 13.19 -7.65 -22.98
C ASN A 227 14.06 -6.98 -24.06
N LYS A 228 15.34 -6.74 -23.75
CA LYS A 228 16.30 -5.97 -24.57
C LYS A 228 16.56 -6.54 -25.96
N LYS A 229 16.21 -7.82 -26.20
CA LYS A 229 16.38 -8.49 -27.51
C LYS A 229 15.15 -8.40 -28.38
N LEU A 230 14.11 -7.68 -27.92
CA LEU A 230 12.84 -7.63 -28.63
C LEU A 230 13.03 -6.98 -30.00
N PHE A 231 12.67 -7.72 -31.02
CA PHE A 231 12.75 -7.35 -32.43
C PHE A 231 11.39 -6.91 -32.98
N SER A 232 10.32 -7.57 -32.51
CA SER A 232 8.94 -7.30 -32.93
C SER A 232 8.01 -7.22 -31.73
N LEU A 233 7.26 -6.11 -31.60
CA LEU A 233 6.18 -5.93 -30.64
C LEU A 233 4.88 -5.60 -31.35
N LYS A 234 3.82 -6.37 -31.10
CA LYS A 234 2.45 -6.10 -31.52
C LYS A 234 1.51 -6.18 -30.33
N CYS A 235 1.04 -5.03 -29.86
CA CYS A 235 0.11 -4.88 -28.74
C CYS A 235 -1.04 -3.93 -29.06
N ASP A 236 -1.61 -4.07 -30.24
CA ASP A 236 -2.77 -3.31 -30.71
C ASP A 236 -4.04 -3.74 -29.98
N ASN A 237 -5.02 -2.85 -29.81
CA ASN A 237 -6.34 -3.19 -29.24
C ASN A 237 -6.25 -3.80 -27.82
N CYS A 238 -5.42 -3.27 -26.95
CA CYS A 238 -5.21 -3.81 -25.60
C CYS A 238 -5.83 -2.95 -24.49
N GLU A 239 -6.52 -1.86 -24.80
CA GLU A 239 -7.00 -0.86 -23.84
C GLU A 239 -5.87 -0.23 -22.97
N MET A 240 -4.65 -0.24 -23.46
CA MET A 240 -3.43 0.08 -22.72
C MET A 240 -3.35 1.57 -22.40
N GLU A 241 -3.12 1.88 -21.11
CA GLU A 241 -2.93 3.24 -20.61
C GLU A 241 -1.43 3.57 -20.39
N GLU A 242 -0.60 2.53 -20.15
CA GLU A 242 0.84 2.67 -19.90
C GLU A 242 1.64 1.58 -20.62
N LEU A 243 2.68 1.99 -21.37
CA LEU A 243 3.67 1.09 -21.97
C LEU A 243 5.07 1.52 -21.56
N VAL A 244 5.78 0.62 -20.84
CA VAL A 244 7.16 0.86 -20.41
C VAL A 244 8.10 0.16 -21.38
N LEU A 245 8.80 0.93 -22.22
CA LEU A 245 9.67 0.39 -23.28
C LEU A 245 11.07 0.02 -22.76
N GLY A 246 11.67 0.83 -21.87
CA GLY A 246 13.07 0.64 -21.47
C GLY A 246 14.05 0.83 -22.62
N ASP A 247 15.09 0.00 -22.67
CA ASP A 247 16.10 0.01 -23.73
C ASP A 247 15.85 -1.15 -24.71
N VAL A 248 14.96 -0.91 -25.68
CA VAL A 248 14.60 -1.86 -26.75
C VAL A 248 15.04 -1.37 -28.12
N SER A 249 16.25 -0.86 -28.23
CA SER A 249 16.85 -0.32 -29.48
C SER A 249 16.95 -1.35 -30.62
N SER A 250 16.82 -2.65 -30.32
CA SER A 250 16.75 -3.73 -31.31
C SER A 250 15.41 -3.83 -32.06
N LEU A 251 14.38 -3.07 -31.63
CA LEU A 251 13.04 -3.18 -32.15
C LEU A 251 12.96 -2.64 -33.61
N LYS A 252 12.47 -3.47 -34.54
CA LYS A 252 12.27 -3.12 -35.95
C LYS A 252 10.80 -3.09 -36.38
N SER A 253 9.96 -3.81 -35.65
CA SER A 253 8.51 -3.83 -35.86
C SER A 253 7.82 -3.45 -34.55
N PHE A 254 7.03 -2.37 -34.58
CA PHE A 254 6.36 -1.83 -33.41
C PHE A 254 4.96 -1.36 -33.78
N SER A 255 3.95 -1.87 -33.09
CA SER A 255 2.55 -1.48 -33.27
C SER A 255 1.82 -1.46 -31.95
N VAL A 256 1.24 -0.32 -31.59
CA VAL A 256 0.47 -0.07 -30.38
C VAL A 256 -0.81 0.72 -30.65
N ASN A 257 -1.33 0.64 -31.85
CA ASN A 257 -2.53 1.36 -32.23
C ASN A 257 -3.78 0.85 -31.51
N ASN A 258 -4.80 1.69 -31.48
CA ASN A 258 -6.08 1.41 -30.81
C ASN A 258 -5.91 1.04 -29.34
N ASN A 259 -5.29 1.93 -28.57
CA ASN A 259 -5.09 1.86 -27.13
C ASN A 259 -5.54 3.16 -26.45
N LYS A 260 -5.20 3.36 -25.17
CA LYS A 260 -5.56 4.54 -24.38
C LYS A 260 -4.33 5.34 -23.92
N LEU A 261 -3.20 5.21 -24.63
CA LEU A 261 -1.94 5.89 -24.28
C LEU A 261 -2.11 7.40 -24.39
N LYS A 262 -1.66 8.15 -23.37
CA LYS A 262 -1.66 9.62 -23.37
C LYS A 262 -0.30 10.20 -23.79
N HIS A 263 0.77 9.50 -23.49
CA HIS A 263 2.14 9.90 -23.78
C HIS A 263 2.94 8.68 -24.24
N ILE A 264 3.87 8.87 -25.16
CA ILE A 264 4.80 7.83 -25.56
C ILE A 264 6.15 8.41 -25.94
N ASP A 265 7.23 7.81 -25.42
CA ASP A 265 8.61 8.11 -25.83
C ASP A 265 9.16 6.92 -26.62
N VAL A 266 9.32 7.12 -27.94
CA VAL A 266 9.88 6.14 -28.86
C VAL A 266 11.24 6.57 -29.42
N SER A 267 11.87 7.58 -28.80
CA SER A 267 13.14 8.19 -29.25
C SER A 267 14.31 7.21 -29.39
N LYS A 268 14.28 6.10 -28.67
CA LYS A 268 15.31 5.06 -28.70
C LYS A 268 15.11 4.00 -29.79
N LEU A 269 13.96 4.02 -30.51
CA LEU A 269 13.63 3.01 -31.51
C LEU A 269 14.27 3.35 -32.88
N THR A 270 15.58 3.47 -32.93
CA THR A 270 16.34 3.97 -34.12
C THR A 270 16.30 3.06 -35.33
N GLN A 271 15.90 1.77 -35.18
CA GLN A 271 15.85 0.78 -36.25
C GLN A 271 14.48 0.68 -36.94
N ILE A 272 13.49 1.47 -36.50
CA ILE A 272 12.12 1.38 -36.99
C ILE A 272 12.00 2.17 -38.31
N SER A 273 11.39 1.54 -39.34
CA SER A 273 11.05 2.19 -40.60
C SER A 273 9.58 2.65 -40.63
N LYS A 274 8.72 1.99 -39.88
CA LYS A 274 7.29 2.30 -39.78
C LYS A 274 6.86 2.35 -38.30
N LEU A 275 6.12 3.39 -37.95
CA LEU A 275 5.62 3.60 -36.59
C LEU A 275 4.10 3.83 -36.63
N SER A 276 3.34 2.96 -35.98
CA SER A 276 1.88 3.01 -35.90
C SER A 276 1.41 3.32 -34.48
N LEU A 277 0.98 4.57 -34.26
CA LEU A 277 0.52 5.12 -32.97
C LEU A 277 -0.92 5.67 -33.05
N GLN A 278 -1.59 5.47 -34.19
CA GLN A 278 -2.94 5.98 -34.38
C GLN A 278 -3.95 5.34 -33.42
N ASP A 279 -5.12 5.98 -33.31
CA ASP A 279 -6.23 5.52 -32.47
C ASP A 279 -5.82 5.34 -30.99
N ASN A 280 -5.22 6.39 -30.43
CA ASN A 280 -4.86 6.49 -29.00
C ASN A 280 -5.43 7.78 -28.38
N LEU A 281 -4.94 8.16 -27.22
CA LEU A 281 -5.28 9.42 -26.55
C LEU A 281 -4.06 10.33 -26.40
N LEU A 282 -3.08 10.20 -27.33
CA LEU A 282 -1.78 10.85 -27.19
C LEU A 282 -1.90 12.37 -27.22
N GLU A 283 -1.41 12.97 -26.15
CA GLU A 283 -1.24 14.40 -25.95
C GLU A 283 0.20 14.83 -26.23
N SER A 284 1.16 13.88 -26.19
CA SER A 284 2.55 14.09 -26.61
C SER A 284 3.19 12.81 -27.16
N ILE A 285 4.12 12.99 -28.11
CA ILE A 285 4.93 11.93 -28.70
C ILE A 285 6.38 12.43 -28.75
N VAL A 286 7.31 11.62 -28.23
CA VAL A 286 8.74 11.92 -28.29
C VAL A 286 9.41 10.96 -29.28
N VAL A 287 9.99 11.52 -30.32
CA VAL A 287 10.82 10.83 -31.34
C VAL A 287 12.23 11.37 -31.29
N SER A 288 13.16 10.83 -32.07
CA SER A 288 14.52 11.32 -32.15
C SER A 288 14.96 11.57 -33.61
N LYS A 289 15.76 12.61 -33.82
CA LYS A 289 16.42 12.90 -35.11
C LYS A 289 17.33 11.75 -35.57
N GLU A 290 17.70 10.85 -34.66
CA GLU A 290 18.51 9.66 -34.94
C GLU A 290 17.71 8.51 -35.59
N MET A 291 16.38 8.59 -35.64
CA MET A 291 15.51 7.59 -36.26
C MET A 291 15.56 7.70 -37.81
N SER A 292 16.73 7.65 -38.39
CA SER A 292 16.96 7.89 -39.82
C SER A 292 16.20 6.95 -40.75
N MET A 293 15.91 5.72 -40.27
CA MET A 293 15.17 4.71 -41.06
C MET A 293 13.64 4.95 -41.12
N LEU A 294 13.11 5.77 -40.19
CA LEU A 294 11.66 6.01 -40.07
C LEU A 294 11.17 6.78 -41.31
N ASN A 295 10.20 6.22 -42.04
CA ASN A 295 9.66 6.81 -43.27
C ASN A 295 8.12 6.71 -43.38
N ASP A 296 7.42 5.91 -42.58
CA ASP A 296 5.95 5.83 -42.48
C ASP A 296 5.55 6.03 -41.00
N LEU A 297 4.89 7.13 -40.70
CA LEU A 297 4.50 7.49 -39.35
C LEU A 297 3.01 7.82 -39.29
N ARG A 298 2.24 7.10 -38.49
CA ARG A 298 0.79 7.19 -38.38
C ARG A 298 0.40 7.58 -36.96
N ILE A 299 -0.11 8.82 -36.81
CA ILE A 299 -0.47 9.40 -35.51
C ILE A 299 -1.90 9.98 -35.48
N TYR A 300 -2.69 9.76 -36.52
CA TYR A 300 -4.06 10.25 -36.58
C TYR A 300 -4.95 9.65 -35.49
N ASN A 301 -6.12 10.25 -35.23
CA ASN A 301 -7.03 9.88 -34.15
C ASN A 301 -6.34 9.88 -32.76
N ASN A 302 -5.69 11.00 -32.44
CA ASN A 302 -5.11 11.26 -31.13
C ASN A 302 -5.61 12.59 -30.55
N LYS A 303 -4.89 13.20 -29.62
CA LYS A 303 -5.25 14.48 -28.96
C LYS A 303 -4.10 15.48 -28.94
N LEU A 304 -3.23 15.44 -29.95
CA LEU A 304 -2.11 16.37 -30.07
C LEU A 304 -2.63 17.79 -30.31
N SER A 305 -2.37 18.71 -29.39
CA SER A 305 -2.60 20.15 -29.59
C SER A 305 -1.70 20.71 -30.70
N ALA A 306 -1.96 21.92 -31.21
CA ALA A 306 -1.10 22.58 -32.18
C ALA A 306 0.35 22.68 -31.71
N LYS A 307 0.55 23.02 -30.41
CA LYS A 307 1.86 23.11 -29.78
C LYS A 307 2.55 21.74 -29.69
N ALA A 308 1.84 20.70 -29.23
CA ALA A 308 2.37 19.35 -29.12
C ALA A 308 2.71 18.74 -30.49
N MET A 309 1.89 19.02 -31.51
CA MET A 309 2.14 18.62 -32.90
C MET A 309 3.41 19.28 -33.46
N MET A 310 3.59 20.58 -33.25
CA MET A 310 4.80 21.30 -33.68
C MET A 310 6.05 20.75 -32.98
N ALA A 311 6.01 20.62 -31.66
CA ALA A 311 7.13 20.09 -30.87
C ALA A 311 7.54 18.67 -31.31
N PHE A 312 6.55 17.82 -31.59
CA PHE A 312 6.79 16.48 -32.15
C PHE A 312 7.43 16.54 -33.54
N ILE A 313 6.92 17.39 -34.46
CA ILE A 313 7.45 17.51 -35.82
C ILE A 313 8.91 18.02 -35.82
N GLU A 314 9.28 18.96 -34.94
CA GLU A 314 10.65 19.48 -34.80
C GLU A 314 11.69 18.41 -34.42
N LEU A 315 11.24 17.31 -33.79
CA LEU A 315 12.06 16.15 -33.41
C LEU A 315 12.17 15.10 -34.53
N LEU A 316 11.43 15.22 -35.63
CA LEU A 316 11.50 14.27 -36.73
C LEU A 316 12.88 14.26 -37.40
N PRO A 317 13.36 13.07 -37.83
CA PRO A 317 14.58 12.97 -38.61
C PRO A 317 14.41 13.69 -39.97
N LYS A 318 15.44 14.43 -40.37
CA LYS A 318 15.45 15.06 -41.69
C LYS A 318 15.63 14.01 -42.78
N LYS A 319 14.82 14.10 -43.86
CA LYS A 319 14.86 13.25 -45.05
C LYS A 319 15.61 13.94 -46.18
N GLU A 320 16.37 13.15 -46.96
CA GLU A 320 17.14 13.67 -48.07
C GLU A 320 16.30 13.85 -49.37
N TYR A 321 15.22 13.02 -49.52
CA TYR A 321 14.48 12.89 -50.77
C TYR A 321 12.99 13.16 -50.64
N ASP A 322 12.54 13.87 -49.61
CA ASP A 322 11.11 14.14 -49.34
C ASP A 322 10.24 12.85 -49.33
N ASP A 323 10.78 11.75 -48.83
CA ASP A 323 10.18 10.42 -48.85
C ASP A 323 9.50 10.03 -47.52
N GLY A 324 9.46 10.92 -46.56
CA GLY A 324 8.77 10.70 -45.28
C GLY A 324 7.26 10.86 -45.41
N SER A 325 6.48 9.86 -45.03
CA SER A 325 5.03 9.89 -44.99
C SER A 325 4.54 10.07 -43.59
N LEU A 326 3.82 11.15 -43.27
CA LEU A 326 3.32 11.53 -41.97
C LEU A 326 1.79 11.64 -41.97
N PHE A 327 1.07 10.64 -41.47
CA PHE A 327 -0.39 10.63 -41.38
C PHE A 327 -0.84 11.29 -40.09
N VAL A 328 -1.19 12.57 -40.15
CA VAL A 328 -1.42 13.46 -39.01
C VAL A 328 -2.86 13.48 -38.52
N ILE A 329 -3.80 13.26 -39.40
CA ILE A 329 -5.23 13.44 -39.13
C ILE A 329 -6.07 12.43 -39.95
N ASN A 330 -7.31 12.19 -39.48
CA ASN A 330 -8.36 11.50 -40.23
C ASN A 330 -9.63 12.37 -40.23
N THR A 331 -9.85 13.16 -41.29
CA THR A 331 -10.99 14.09 -41.37
C THR A 331 -12.35 13.40 -41.51
N LYS A 332 -12.41 12.09 -41.78
CA LYS A 332 -13.67 11.33 -41.85
C LYS A 332 -14.22 10.96 -40.45
N VAL A 333 -13.46 11.16 -39.41
CA VAL A 333 -13.87 10.95 -38.03
C VAL A 333 -13.62 12.23 -37.23
N ALA A 334 -14.12 12.29 -35.99
CA ALA A 334 -13.87 13.41 -35.08
C ALA A 334 -12.45 13.34 -34.48
N ASP A 335 -11.43 13.38 -35.35
CA ASP A 335 -10.03 13.42 -34.89
C ASP A 335 -9.75 14.70 -34.10
N LYS A 336 -9.04 14.59 -33.00
CA LYS A 336 -8.75 15.70 -32.10
C LYS A 336 -7.34 16.25 -32.27
N ASN A 337 -6.54 15.70 -33.18
CA ASN A 337 -5.25 16.26 -33.51
C ASN A 337 -5.41 17.64 -34.16
N VAL A 338 -4.54 18.57 -33.79
CA VAL A 338 -4.45 19.90 -34.42
C VAL A 338 -3.10 20.03 -35.10
N CYS A 339 -3.11 19.90 -36.43
CA CYS A 339 -1.94 20.09 -37.28
C CYS A 339 -2.14 21.37 -38.15
N THR A 340 -1.43 22.45 -37.75
CA THR A 340 -1.57 23.75 -38.40
C THR A 340 -0.79 23.82 -39.72
N LYS A 341 -1.05 24.84 -40.52
CA LYS A 341 -0.26 25.14 -41.76
C LYS A 341 1.22 25.28 -41.46
N ASP A 342 1.57 25.90 -40.34
CA ASP A 342 2.97 26.05 -39.92
C ASP A 342 3.62 24.70 -39.61
N ALA A 343 2.88 23.80 -38.92
CA ALA A 343 3.32 22.46 -38.64
C ALA A 343 3.53 21.61 -39.89
N VAL A 344 2.63 21.72 -40.87
CA VAL A 344 2.77 21.10 -42.22
C VAL A 344 3.99 21.66 -42.95
N ALA A 345 4.19 23.00 -42.93
CA ALA A 345 5.36 23.64 -43.54
C ALA A 345 6.67 23.16 -42.90
N LYS A 346 6.69 23.02 -41.56
CA LYS A 346 7.86 22.50 -40.83
C LYS A 346 8.13 21.03 -41.16
N ALA A 347 7.10 20.19 -41.23
CA ALA A 347 7.25 18.80 -41.68
C ALA A 347 7.88 18.71 -43.06
N LYS A 348 7.38 19.52 -43.99
CA LYS A 348 7.93 19.61 -45.37
C LYS A 348 9.38 20.06 -45.40
N GLU A 349 9.78 21.05 -44.60
CA GLU A 349 11.20 21.47 -44.42
C GLU A 349 12.12 20.30 -44.05
N LEU A 350 11.56 19.34 -43.27
CA LEU A 350 12.27 18.14 -42.81
C LEU A 350 12.14 16.97 -43.81
N GLY A 351 11.51 17.15 -44.97
CA GLY A 351 11.33 16.12 -46.00
C GLY A 351 10.18 15.14 -45.68
N TRP A 352 9.18 15.57 -44.88
CA TRP A 352 7.98 14.79 -44.59
C TRP A 352 6.75 15.38 -45.26
N THR A 353 5.97 14.54 -45.94
CA THR A 353 4.68 14.91 -46.47
C THR A 353 3.58 14.56 -45.46
N ALA A 354 2.81 15.56 -45.06
CA ALA A 354 1.64 15.37 -44.18
C ALA A 354 0.45 14.82 -45.00
N TYR A 355 -0.25 13.83 -44.44
CA TYR A 355 -1.41 13.18 -45.06
C TYR A 355 -2.61 13.15 -44.12
N ASP A 356 -3.79 13.22 -44.73
CA ASP A 356 -5.07 12.89 -44.16
C ASP A 356 -5.39 11.41 -44.52
N TRP A 357 -5.65 10.59 -43.50
CA TRP A 357 -5.83 9.15 -43.70
C TRP A 357 -7.06 8.77 -44.50
N GLN A 358 -8.21 9.43 -44.30
CA GLN A 358 -9.49 9.25 -45.00
C GLN A 358 -9.83 7.80 -45.37
N ASP A 359 -9.65 6.83 -44.42
CA ASP A 359 -9.87 5.40 -44.61
C ASP A 359 -8.94 4.69 -45.60
N GLY A 360 -7.80 5.30 -45.98
CA GLY A 360 -6.75 4.66 -46.75
C GLY A 360 -6.38 5.35 -48.04
N MET A 361 -5.80 4.60 -48.93
CA MET A 361 -5.34 5.09 -50.23
C MET A 361 -6.48 5.09 -51.24
N GLY A 362 -6.86 6.27 -51.75
CA GLY A 362 -7.78 6.41 -52.85
C GLY A 362 -7.12 6.07 -54.23
N ASP A 363 -7.86 6.22 -55.32
CA ASP A 363 -7.40 5.94 -56.69
C ASP A 363 -6.19 6.80 -57.11
N GLU A 364 -6.04 8.01 -56.50
CA GLU A 364 -4.97 8.95 -56.77
C GLU A 364 -3.83 8.92 -55.74
N GLY A 365 -3.88 7.98 -54.76
CA GLY A 365 -2.94 7.87 -53.64
C GLY A 365 -3.48 8.43 -52.36
N TYR A 366 -2.62 8.70 -51.37
CA TYR A 366 -3.02 9.31 -50.10
C TYR A 366 -3.30 10.81 -50.26
N ASN A 367 -4.32 11.31 -49.55
CA ASN A 367 -4.71 12.71 -49.56
C ASN A 367 -3.69 13.55 -48.79
N LYS A 368 -3.01 14.48 -49.45
CA LYS A 368 -2.13 15.44 -48.78
C LYS A 368 -2.94 16.36 -47.88
N TYR A 369 -2.43 16.60 -46.71
CA TYR A 369 -3.04 17.51 -45.74
C TYR A 369 -2.30 18.87 -45.77
N GLU A 370 -3.04 19.94 -45.98
CA GLU A 370 -2.48 21.30 -46.14
C GLU A 370 -2.38 22.08 -44.82
N GLY A 371 -2.89 21.51 -43.74
CA GLY A 371 -2.92 22.13 -42.39
C GLY A 371 -4.20 22.95 -42.14
N SER A 372 -4.59 23.01 -40.88
CA SER A 372 -5.62 23.94 -40.42
C SER A 372 -5.04 25.37 -40.28
N ASP A 373 -5.94 26.37 -40.34
CA ASP A 373 -5.52 27.71 -39.92
C ASP A 373 -5.04 27.67 -38.44
N PRO A 374 -4.15 28.60 -38.05
CA PRO A 374 -3.75 28.68 -36.66
C PRO A 374 -4.99 28.80 -35.79
N VAL A 375 -5.18 27.87 -34.90
CA VAL A 375 -6.18 28.02 -33.82
C VAL A 375 -5.61 29.03 -32.89
N GLU A 376 -6.25 30.18 -32.69
CA GLU A 376 -5.98 30.97 -31.47
C GLU A 376 -6.24 30.06 -30.30
N GLU A 377 -5.19 29.46 -29.76
CA GLU A 377 -5.29 28.77 -28.47
C GLU A 377 -5.70 29.87 -27.47
N THR A 378 -6.96 29.82 -27.07
CA THR A 378 -7.36 30.58 -25.89
C THR A 378 -6.50 30.05 -24.75
N LEU A 379 -5.51 30.84 -24.35
CA LEU A 379 -4.64 30.48 -23.23
C LEU A 379 -5.52 29.97 -22.09
N ALA A 380 -5.15 28.83 -21.53
CA ALA A 380 -5.76 28.38 -20.29
C ALA A 380 -5.74 29.55 -19.30
N LYS A 381 -6.80 29.73 -18.53
CA LYS A 381 -6.87 30.85 -17.58
C LYS A 381 -7.66 30.49 -16.35
N MET A 382 -7.40 31.22 -15.31
CA MET A 382 -8.20 31.20 -14.08
C MET A 382 -8.44 32.63 -13.59
N THR A 383 -9.57 32.86 -12.93
CA THR A 383 -9.91 34.16 -12.35
C THR A 383 -10.04 34.01 -10.84
N VAL A 384 -9.47 34.94 -10.12
CA VAL A 384 -9.53 35.01 -8.66
C VAL A 384 -10.16 36.31 -8.25
N THR A 385 -11.20 36.23 -7.41
CA THR A 385 -11.92 37.38 -6.88
C THR A 385 -11.77 37.47 -5.37
N ALA A 386 -11.51 38.66 -4.87
CA ALA A 386 -11.35 38.93 -3.44
C ALA A 386 -12.37 39.99 -2.96
N ASN A 387 -12.60 40.04 -1.66
CA ASN A 387 -13.56 40.94 -1.01
C ASN A 387 -13.20 42.44 -1.12
N LYS A 388 -11.89 42.73 -1.23
CA LYS A 388 -11.39 44.12 -1.20
C LYS A 388 -10.41 44.34 -2.35
N ASN A 389 -10.22 45.55 -2.76
CA ASN A 389 -9.29 45.99 -3.79
C ASN A 389 -8.03 46.66 -3.23
N ASP A 390 -7.80 46.57 -1.94
CA ASP A 390 -6.64 47.15 -1.25
C ASP A 390 -5.58 46.08 -0.95
N GLY A 391 -4.31 46.50 -0.88
CA GLY A 391 -3.22 45.63 -0.53
C GLY A 391 -2.46 45.00 -1.72
N ARG A 392 -2.11 43.73 -1.60
CA ARG A 392 -1.32 43.00 -2.60
C ARG A 392 -1.90 41.63 -2.82
N TRP A 393 -1.83 41.15 -4.07
CA TRP A 393 -1.97 39.75 -4.37
C TRP A 393 -0.69 39.01 -3.98
N ARG A 394 -0.88 37.87 -3.34
CA ARG A 394 0.22 36.97 -2.96
C ARG A 394 -0.10 35.59 -3.49
N PHE A 395 0.62 35.16 -4.52
CA PHE A 395 0.37 33.90 -5.20
C PHE A 395 1.62 33.03 -5.28
N LEU A 396 1.41 31.73 -5.18
CA LEU A 396 2.42 30.71 -5.49
C LEU A 396 1.97 29.95 -6.73
N PHE A 397 2.90 29.67 -7.63
CA PHE A 397 2.61 29.06 -8.90
C PHE A 397 3.56 27.90 -9.20
N ASN A 398 3.09 26.92 -9.99
CA ASN A 398 3.93 26.06 -10.77
C ASN A 398 3.29 25.74 -12.11
N ALA A 399 4.11 25.47 -13.11
CA ALA A 399 3.73 25.05 -14.46
C ALA A 399 4.82 24.13 -15.00
N GLU A 400 4.53 23.41 -16.07
CA GLU A 400 5.57 22.68 -16.80
C GLU A 400 6.54 23.68 -17.43
N GLU A 401 7.81 23.31 -17.58
CA GLU A 401 8.88 24.24 -17.96
C GLU A 401 8.59 24.96 -19.28
N GLU A 402 8.05 24.25 -20.25
CA GLU A 402 7.66 24.77 -21.58
C GLU A 402 6.49 25.74 -21.53
N ASP A 403 5.65 25.71 -20.50
CA ASP A 403 4.47 26.56 -20.34
C ASP A 403 4.77 27.89 -19.62
N LYS A 404 5.83 27.92 -18.82
CA LYS A 404 6.16 29.08 -17.94
C LYS A 404 6.28 30.41 -18.69
N ALA A 405 6.83 30.39 -19.89
CA ALA A 405 7.02 31.60 -20.70
C ALA A 405 5.69 32.29 -21.09
N ASN A 406 4.63 31.48 -21.22
CA ASN A 406 3.30 31.92 -21.65
C ASN A 406 2.37 32.24 -20.44
N CYS A 407 2.83 32.03 -19.20
CA CYS A 407 2.04 32.32 -18.02
C CYS A 407 2.27 33.74 -17.50
N PHE A 408 1.22 34.42 -17.10
CA PHE A 408 1.27 35.77 -16.52
C PHE A 408 0.02 36.09 -15.70
N VAL A 409 0.09 37.14 -14.90
CA VAL A 409 -1.00 37.63 -14.06
C VAL A 409 -1.49 38.96 -14.65
N ASP A 410 -2.61 38.95 -15.33
CA ASP A 410 -3.23 40.12 -15.95
C ASP A 410 -3.87 41.03 -14.88
N LEU A 411 -3.16 42.08 -14.54
CA LEU A 411 -3.53 43.03 -13.48
C LEU A 411 -4.43 44.15 -13.94
N ASN A 412 -4.47 44.43 -15.25
CA ASN A 412 -5.22 45.53 -15.86
C ASN A 412 -6.49 45.05 -16.61
N GLY A 413 -6.59 43.73 -16.89
CA GLY A 413 -7.76 43.09 -17.50
C GLY A 413 -7.78 43.18 -19.04
N ASP A 414 -6.64 43.48 -19.67
CA ASP A 414 -6.57 43.61 -21.14
C ASP A 414 -6.23 42.30 -21.89
N GLY A 415 -5.94 41.25 -21.16
CA GLY A 415 -5.63 39.90 -21.70
C GLY A 415 -4.26 39.79 -22.33
N LYS A 416 -3.36 40.74 -22.13
CA LYS A 416 -1.98 40.74 -22.62
C LYS A 416 -0.99 40.73 -21.47
N LYS A 417 0.22 40.29 -21.76
CA LYS A 417 1.30 40.28 -20.77
C LYS A 417 2.04 41.61 -20.81
N ASP A 418 1.88 42.40 -19.76
CA ASP A 418 2.54 43.68 -19.57
C ASP A 418 3.70 43.60 -18.56
N ALA A 419 4.52 44.68 -18.50
CA ALA A 419 5.60 44.78 -17.54
C ALA A 419 5.06 44.79 -16.08
N GLY A 420 5.57 43.90 -15.24
CA GLY A 420 5.12 43.72 -13.85
C GLY A 420 4.05 42.66 -13.66
N GLU A 421 3.67 41.96 -14.72
CA GLU A 421 2.69 40.86 -14.72
C GLU A 421 3.37 39.47 -14.82
N GLU A 422 4.69 39.45 -14.89
CA GLU A 422 5.46 38.23 -14.99
C GLU A 422 5.36 37.39 -13.70
N ILE A 423 5.37 36.07 -13.87
CA ILE A 423 5.55 35.13 -12.78
C ILE A 423 7.05 34.84 -12.64
N ASN A 424 7.67 35.43 -11.61
CA ASN A 424 9.11 35.35 -11.42
C ASN A 424 9.54 34.22 -10.49
N ASN A 425 8.63 33.69 -9.66
CA ASN A 425 8.94 32.61 -8.75
C ASN A 425 7.98 31.43 -8.98
N TRP A 426 8.55 30.29 -9.34
CA TRP A 426 7.85 29.05 -9.67
C TRP A 426 8.02 28.01 -8.55
N SER A 427 7.60 28.37 -7.33
CA SER A 427 7.68 27.52 -6.15
C SER A 427 6.37 27.52 -5.39
N MET A 428 5.94 26.34 -4.92
CA MET A 428 4.77 26.19 -4.05
C MET A 428 5.10 26.25 -2.55
N TYR A 429 6.39 26.46 -2.19
CA TYR A 429 6.85 26.39 -0.81
C TYR A 429 7.71 27.58 -0.36
N LEU A 430 8.27 28.34 -1.31
CA LEU A 430 9.15 29.46 -1.04
C LEU A 430 8.47 30.78 -1.45
N ASP A 431 9.24 31.86 -1.50
CA ASP A 431 8.76 33.21 -1.71
C ASP A 431 7.62 33.36 -2.72
N ALA A 432 6.52 33.96 -2.28
CA ALA A 432 5.35 34.20 -3.13
C ALA A 432 5.63 35.31 -4.14
N ASN A 433 4.98 35.26 -5.31
CA ASN A 433 4.89 36.37 -6.22
C ASN A 433 3.94 37.43 -5.64
N HIS A 434 4.35 38.69 -5.63
CA HIS A 434 3.60 39.82 -5.08
C HIS A 434 3.23 40.81 -6.16
N TYR A 435 1.95 41.08 -6.32
CA TYR A 435 1.44 42.05 -7.29
C TYR A 435 0.60 43.12 -6.57
N THR A 436 0.59 44.34 -7.08
CA THR A 436 -0.29 45.41 -6.56
C THR A 436 -1.72 45.08 -6.89
N ARG A 437 -2.61 45.16 -5.88
CA ARG A 437 -4.03 44.92 -6.05
C ARG A 437 -4.73 46.23 -6.38
N ASN A 438 -5.11 46.42 -7.64
CA ASN A 438 -5.83 47.61 -8.12
C ASN A 438 -7.31 47.31 -8.38
N THR A 439 -7.69 46.02 -8.46
CA THR A 439 -9.04 45.53 -8.69
C THR A 439 -9.37 44.42 -7.70
N ASN A 440 -10.67 44.12 -7.53
CA ASN A 440 -11.10 42.96 -6.72
C ASN A 440 -10.90 41.64 -7.41
N SER A 441 -10.67 41.62 -8.71
CA SER A 441 -10.52 40.41 -9.49
C SER A 441 -9.27 40.49 -10.36
N VAL A 442 -8.62 39.34 -10.57
CA VAL A 442 -7.45 39.23 -11.41
C VAL A 442 -7.53 37.92 -12.22
N THR A 443 -7.10 37.99 -13.49
CA THR A 443 -7.02 36.79 -14.36
C THR A 443 -5.57 36.34 -14.46
N ILE A 444 -5.36 35.03 -14.31
CA ILE A 444 -4.06 34.38 -14.49
C ILE A 444 -4.14 33.58 -15.78
N TYR A 445 -3.30 33.89 -16.73
CA TYR A 445 -3.22 33.23 -18.03
C TYR A 445 -2.10 32.18 -18.07
N GLY A 446 -2.28 31.17 -18.89
CA GLY A 446 -1.32 30.10 -19.14
C GLY A 446 -1.69 28.79 -18.42
N ASN A 447 -1.01 27.74 -18.81
CA ASN A 447 -1.25 26.38 -18.35
C ASN A 447 -0.64 26.14 -16.95
N ILE A 448 -1.25 26.71 -15.92
CA ILE A 448 -0.81 26.57 -14.54
C ILE A 448 -1.17 25.18 -14.02
N THR A 449 -0.18 24.43 -13.53
CA THR A 449 -0.40 23.10 -12.95
C THR A 449 -0.58 23.12 -11.44
N SER A 450 -0.05 24.14 -10.75
CA SER A 450 -0.22 24.31 -9.31
C SER A 450 -0.40 25.77 -8.95
N PHE A 451 -1.41 26.05 -8.13
CA PHE A 451 -1.76 27.41 -7.73
C PHE A 451 -2.10 27.49 -6.24
N SER A 452 -1.58 28.53 -5.58
CA SER A 452 -1.96 28.86 -4.21
C SER A 452 -2.26 30.34 -4.07
N CYS A 453 -3.44 30.64 -3.52
CA CYS A 453 -3.95 32.01 -3.28
C CYS A 453 -4.41 32.23 -1.84
N GLY A 454 -3.95 31.41 -0.90
CA GLY A 454 -4.35 31.53 0.52
C GLY A 454 -4.05 32.90 1.13
N SER A 455 -4.86 33.29 2.11
CA SER A 455 -4.70 34.56 2.87
C SER A 455 -4.76 35.86 2.01
N ASN A 456 -5.55 35.84 0.93
CA ASN A 456 -5.79 36.97 0.05
C ASN A 456 -7.25 37.53 0.13
N ASP A 457 -8.00 37.19 1.16
CA ASP A 457 -9.46 37.52 1.28
C ASP A 457 -10.29 37.04 0.06
N ILE A 458 -9.92 35.89 -0.52
CA ILE A 458 -10.54 35.33 -1.73
C ILE A 458 -11.98 34.92 -1.45
N THR A 459 -12.89 35.33 -2.29
CA THR A 459 -14.31 34.94 -2.24
C THR A 459 -14.71 33.98 -3.33
N GLU A 460 -13.99 33.98 -4.46
CA GLU A 460 -14.27 33.13 -5.60
C GLU A 460 -12.98 32.77 -6.35
N VAL A 461 -12.92 31.53 -6.84
CA VAL A 461 -11.90 31.03 -7.78
C VAL A 461 -12.62 30.34 -8.93
N ASP A 462 -12.50 30.89 -10.13
CA ASP A 462 -12.92 30.23 -11.36
C ASP A 462 -11.68 29.71 -12.10
N ALA A 463 -11.44 28.42 -12.02
CA ALA A 463 -10.38 27.70 -12.73
C ALA A 463 -10.93 26.80 -13.86
N SER A 464 -12.18 26.98 -14.24
CA SER A 464 -12.89 26.14 -15.23
C SER A 464 -12.22 26.09 -16.61
N ALA A 465 -11.48 27.14 -16.97
CA ALA A 465 -10.69 27.23 -18.20
C ALA A 465 -9.21 26.81 -18.05
N ASN A 466 -8.86 26.16 -16.92
CA ASN A 466 -7.53 25.59 -16.71
C ASN A 466 -7.63 24.11 -16.26
N PRO A 467 -8.07 23.19 -17.13
CA PRO A 467 -8.36 21.79 -16.76
C PRO A 467 -7.12 20.98 -16.37
N ASN A 468 -5.90 21.50 -16.64
CA ASN A 468 -4.64 20.84 -16.31
C ASN A 468 -4.13 21.14 -14.89
N LEU A 469 -4.92 21.89 -14.10
CA LEU A 469 -4.58 22.18 -12.72
C LEU A 469 -4.52 20.88 -11.90
N LYS A 470 -3.38 20.64 -11.25
CA LYS A 470 -3.09 19.46 -10.42
C LYS A 470 -3.18 19.78 -8.93
N VAL A 471 -2.82 21.00 -8.53
CA VAL A 471 -2.80 21.47 -7.14
C VAL A 471 -3.51 22.80 -7.02
N LEU A 472 -4.48 22.89 -6.10
CA LEU A 472 -5.19 24.12 -5.79
C LEU A 472 -5.23 24.33 -4.27
N ARG A 473 -4.65 25.45 -3.79
CA ARG A 473 -4.61 25.83 -2.38
C ARG A 473 -5.18 27.23 -2.17
N CYS A 474 -6.36 27.30 -1.54
CA CYS A 474 -7.08 28.55 -1.23
C CYS A 474 -7.50 28.52 0.24
N THR A 475 -6.55 28.56 1.14
CA THR A 475 -6.77 28.45 2.58
C THR A 475 -6.95 29.84 3.22
N SER A 476 -7.60 29.89 4.39
CA SER A 476 -7.72 31.11 5.22
C SER A 476 -8.28 32.31 4.44
N SER A 477 -9.38 32.08 3.75
CA SER A 477 -10.06 33.06 2.89
C SER A 477 -11.57 32.88 3.01
N PRO A 478 -12.40 33.92 2.86
CA PRO A 478 -13.86 33.82 2.88
C PRO A 478 -14.42 33.22 1.58
N LEU A 479 -13.78 32.17 1.08
CA LEU A 479 -14.18 31.45 -0.15
C LEU A 479 -15.49 30.71 0.10
N GLU A 480 -16.55 31.11 -0.58
CA GLU A 480 -17.88 30.53 -0.43
C GLU A 480 -18.17 29.42 -1.45
N LYS A 481 -17.65 29.55 -2.67
CA LYS A 481 -17.95 28.68 -3.78
C LYS A 481 -16.70 28.41 -4.63
N ILE A 482 -16.62 27.19 -5.14
CA ILE A 482 -15.62 26.79 -6.12
C ILE A 482 -16.21 25.68 -7.00
N ASP A 483 -16.11 25.81 -8.33
CA ASP A 483 -16.55 24.77 -9.27
C ASP A 483 -15.41 23.81 -9.56
N MET A 484 -15.52 22.60 -9.02
CA MET A 484 -14.52 21.54 -9.18
C MET A 484 -14.79 20.66 -10.41
N THR A 485 -15.97 20.77 -11.04
CA THR A 485 -16.42 19.85 -12.10
C THR A 485 -15.58 19.92 -13.38
N LYS A 486 -14.82 20.99 -13.58
CA LYS A 486 -13.96 21.24 -14.74
C LYS A 486 -12.47 20.95 -14.48
N LEU A 487 -12.13 20.41 -13.31
CA LEU A 487 -10.73 20.14 -12.90
C LEU A 487 -10.47 18.62 -12.75
N PRO A 488 -10.57 17.82 -13.81
CA PRO A 488 -10.48 16.35 -13.73
C PRO A 488 -9.09 15.84 -13.33
N ASN A 489 -8.05 16.66 -13.56
CA ASN A 489 -6.64 16.31 -13.27
C ASN A 489 -6.19 16.72 -11.87
N LEU A 490 -7.09 17.30 -11.06
CA LEU A 490 -6.74 17.77 -9.73
C LEU A 490 -6.36 16.60 -8.81
N LYS A 491 -5.17 16.69 -8.22
CA LYS A 491 -4.61 15.70 -7.29
C LYS A 491 -4.65 16.18 -5.84
N GLU A 492 -4.52 17.48 -5.61
CA GLU A 492 -4.54 18.09 -4.30
C GLU A 492 -5.48 19.30 -4.27
N LEU A 493 -6.37 19.31 -3.27
CA LEU A 493 -7.23 20.45 -2.96
C LEU A 493 -7.09 20.82 -1.49
N MET A 494 -6.67 22.07 -1.23
CA MET A 494 -6.63 22.66 0.11
C MET A 494 -7.52 23.90 0.16
N VAL A 495 -8.64 23.80 0.88
CA VAL A 495 -9.61 24.90 1.09
C VAL A 495 -9.96 25.04 2.56
N SER A 496 -9.03 24.68 3.45
CA SER A 496 -9.19 24.79 4.90
C SER A 496 -9.38 26.24 5.34
N HIS A 497 -10.15 26.44 6.43
CA HIS A 497 -10.48 27.78 6.96
C HIS A 497 -11.18 28.70 5.94
N THR A 498 -12.17 28.14 5.22
CA THR A 498 -12.99 28.87 4.24
C THR A 498 -14.48 28.81 4.62
N ASP A 499 -15.29 29.58 3.91
CA ASP A 499 -16.74 29.66 4.10
C ASP A 499 -17.51 28.69 3.15
N ILE A 500 -16.84 27.77 2.51
CA ILE A 500 -17.44 26.77 1.60
C ILE A 500 -18.54 25.99 2.32
N ALA A 501 -19.74 25.98 1.71
CA ALA A 501 -20.91 25.27 2.22
C ALA A 501 -21.18 23.94 1.55
N SER A 502 -20.68 23.74 0.33
CA SER A 502 -20.79 22.49 -0.43
C SER A 502 -19.63 22.36 -1.41
N LEU A 503 -19.27 21.11 -1.74
CA LEU A 503 -18.18 20.79 -2.65
C LEU A 503 -18.55 19.56 -3.49
N ASP A 504 -18.68 19.74 -4.82
CA ASP A 504 -18.91 18.63 -5.76
C ASP A 504 -17.58 18.10 -6.29
N LEU A 505 -17.17 16.95 -5.81
CA LEU A 505 -15.93 16.25 -6.20
C LEU A 505 -16.15 15.10 -7.17
N SER A 506 -17.36 14.94 -7.70
CA SER A 506 -17.76 13.79 -8.53
C SER A 506 -16.93 13.62 -9.82
N LYS A 507 -16.28 14.68 -10.30
CA LYS A 507 -15.44 14.68 -11.51
C LYS A 507 -13.95 14.66 -11.20
N ASN A 508 -13.53 14.80 -9.94
CA ASN A 508 -12.12 14.87 -9.54
C ASN A 508 -11.58 13.48 -9.16
N THR A 509 -11.70 12.52 -10.06
CA THR A 509 -11.32 11.12 -9.79
C THR A 509 -9.82 10.91 -9.61
N ALA A 510 -8.99 11.89 -10.01
CA ALA A 510 -7.55 11.90 -9.80
C ALA A 510 -7.13 12.38 -8.40
N LEU A 511 -8.08 12.86 -7.56
CA LEU A 511 -7.80 13.49 -6.27
C LEU A 511 -7.16 12.49 -5.31
N GLN A 512 -6.01 12.88 -4.73
CA GLN A 512 -5.21 12.13 -3.79
C GLN A 512 -5.23 12.75 -2.39
N GLU A 513 -5.31 14.08 -2.30
CA GLU A 513 -5.25 14.81 -1.05
C GLU A 513 -6.36 15.86 -1.00
N LEU A 514 -7.14 15.83 0.06
CA LEU A 514 -8.24 16.77 0.31
C LEU A 514 -8.16 17.34 1.72
N TYR A 515 -8.05 18.65 1.83
CA TYR A 515 -8.01 19.39 3.09
C TYR A 515 -9.13 20.42 3.11
N VAL A 516 -10.15 20.17 3.93
CA VAL A 516 -11.34 21.05 4.15
C VAL A 516 -11.51 21.38 5.64
N SER A 517 -10.45 21.26 6.42
CA SER A 517 -10.52 21.50 7.86
C SER A 517 -11.02 22.92 8.19
N SER A 518 -11.80 23.05 9.25
CA SER A 518 -12.35 24.33 9.70
C SER A 518 -13.24 25.05 8.67
N CYS A 519 -13.83 24.34 7.70
CA CYS A 519 -14.88 24.86 6.83
C CYS A 519 -16.21 24.86 7.59
N LYS A 520 -16.50 25.92 8.31
CA LYS A 520 -17.61 26.00 9.28
C LYS A 520 -18.99 25.81 8.67
N ASN A 521 -19.17 26.12 7.38
CA ASN A 521 -20.45 26.06 6.68
C ASN A 521 -20.66 24.69 5.97
N LEU A 522 -19.64 23.84 5.89
CA LEU A 522 -19.71 22.54 5.21
C LEU A 522 -20.45 21.52 6.09
N LYS A 523 -21.59 21.00 5.61
CA LYS A 523 -22.45 20.07 6.36
C LYS A 523 -22.40 18.62 5.86
N SER A 524 -21.99 18.43 4.62
CA SER A 524 -21.87 17.12 3.99
C SER A 524 -20.72 17.12 3.00
N LEU A 525 -20.08 15.98 2.84
CA LEU A 525 -18.98 15.79 1.90
C LEU A 525 -19.07 14.37 1.31
N ASN A 526 -19.16 14.30 -0.02
CA ASN A 526 -19.16 13.02 -0.73
C ASN A 526 -17.82 12.82 -1.43
N VAL A 527 -17.08 11.78 -1.01
CA VAL A 527 -15.77 11.40 -1.56
C VAL A 527 -15.77 10.04 -2.25
N THR A 528 -16.93 9.44 -2.49
CA THR A 528 -17.06 8.09 -3.07
C THR A 528 -16.51 7.96 -4.49
N ALA A 529 -16.49 9.06 -5.27
CA ALA A 529 -15.89 9.11 -6.60
C ALA A 529 -14.35 9.21 -6.58
N ASN A 530 -13.77 9.61 -5.43
CA ASN A 530 -12.35 9.92 -5.30
C ASN A 530 -11.57 8.70 -4.82
N THR A 531 -11.59 7.63 -5.61
CA THR A 531 -11.01 6.31 -5.24
C THR A 531 -9.48 6.32 -5.10
N ASN A 532 -8.81 7.39 -5.56
CA ASN A 532 -7.38 7.60 -5.40
C ASN A 532 -7.00 8.37 -4.14
N LEU A 533 -7.99 8.75 -3.30
CA LEU A 533 -7.77 9.56 -2.10
C LEU A 533 -6.90 8.81 -1.09
N ARG A 534 -5.81 9.47 -0.68
CA ARG A 534 -4.83 8.99 0.30
C ARG A 534 -4.90 9.79 1.61
N ILE A 535 -5.11 11.08 1.53
CA ILE A 535 -5.20 11.97 2.69
C ILE A 535 -6.52 12.70 2.64
N LEU A 536 -7.27 12.64 3.74
CA LEU A 536 -8.50 13.39 3.93
C LEU A 536 -8.46 14.10 5.28
N ASN A 537 -8.59 15.42 5.26
CA ASN A 537 -8.67 16.22 6.46
C ASN A 537 -9.98 17.04 6.51
N VAL A 538 -10.88 16.60 7.38
CA VAL A 538 -12.16 17.27 7.68
C VAL A 538 -12.22 17.77 9.12
N ALA A 539 -11.07 17.86 9.82
CA ALA A 539 -11.03 18.28 11.21
C ALA A 539 -11.68 19.64 11.42
N PHE A 540 -12.37 19.81 12.54
CA PHE A 540 -13.10 21.04 12.91
C PHE A 540 -14.26 21.42 11.97
N VAL A 541 -14.72 20.53 11.08
CA VAL A 541 -15.97 20.67 10.33
C VAL A 541 -17.13 20.21 11.21
N ARG A 542 -17.54 21.07 12.14
CA ARG A 542 -18.41 20.71 13.28
C ARG A 542 -19.78 20.16 12.90
N ASP A 543 -20.32 20.60 11.77
CA ASP A 543 -21.64 20.18 11.29
C ASP A 543 -21.62 18.91 10.42
N LEU A 544 -20.43 18.35 10.13
CA LEU A 544 -20.29 17.09 9.38
C LEU A 544 -20.67 15.90 10.30
N LYS A 545 -21.78 15.24 9.96
CA LYS A 545 -22.38 14.18 10.79
C LYS A 545 -22.05 12.77 10.32
N GLU A 546 -21.73 12.60 9.05
CA GLU A 546 -21.45 11.33 8.42
C GLU A 546 -20.51 11.49 7.23
N ILE A 547 -19.78 10.44 6.90
CA ILE A 547 -18.94 10.36 5.72
C ILE A 547 -18.82 8.91 5.27
N ASP A 548 -18.97 8.65 3.97
CA ASP A 548 -18.78 7.33 3.38
C ASP A 548 -17.38 7.20 2.79
N LEU A 549 -16.55 6.37 3.42
CA LEU A 549 -15.17 6.07 3.03
C LEU A 549 -15.02 4.70 2.34
N SER A 550 -16.11 3.98 2.09
CA SER A 550 -16.10 2.60 1.60
C SER A 550 -15.44 2.43 0.22
N LYS A 551 -15.31 3.49 -0.56
CA LYS A 551 -14.67 3.50 -1.88
C LYS A 551 -13.23 4.03 -1.88
N ASN A 552 -12.78 4.60 -0.77
CA ASN A 552 -11.45 5.20 -0.65
C ASN A 552 -10.42 4.18 -0.12
N THR A 553 -10.27 3.07 -0.85
CA THR A 553 -9.44 1.92 -0.43
C THR A 553 -7.94 2.22 -0.32
N LYS A 554 -7.49 3.37 -0.86
CA LYS A 554 -6.10 3.85 -0.80
C LYS A 554 -5.87 4.85 0.34
N LEU A 555 -6.89 5.10 1.18
CA LEU A 555 -6.78 6.08 2.26
C LEU A 555 -5.74 5.64 3.29
N THR A 556 -4.73 6.48 3.48
CA THR A 556 -3.64 6.27 4.45
C THR A 556 -3.81 7.14 5.69
N THR A 557 -4.43 8.31 5.55
CA THR A 557 -4.53 9.29 6.63
C THR A 557 -5.90 9.95 6.65
N PHE A 558 -6.56 9.91 7.80
CA PHE A 558 -7.84 10.56 8.02
C PHE A 558 -7.83 11.39 9.29
N PHE A 559 -8.13 12.68 9.15
CA PHE A 559 -8.31 13.63 10.27
C PHE A 559 -9.76 14.10 10.29
N CYS A 560 -10.47 13.83 11.39
CA CYS A 560 -11.85 14.27 11.58
C CYS A 560 -12.15 14.79 13.00
N ASP A 561 -11.10 15.24 13.71
CA ASP A 561 -11.25 15.78 15.05
C ASP A 561 -12.30 16.87 15.12
N THR A 562 -13.07 16.87 16.21
CA THR A 562 -14.06 17.94 16.48
C THR A 562 -15.09 18.11 15.34
N THR A 563 -15.44 17.01 14.66
CA THR A 563 -16.63 16.92 13.79
C THR A 563 -17.86 16.46 14.61
N SER A 564 -18.97 16.12 13.94
CA SER A 564 -20.14 15.52 14.58
C SER A 564 -20.40 14.07 14.14
N ILE A 565 -19.41 13.40 13.57
CA ILE A 565 -19.50 12.02 13.07
C ILE A 565 -19.67 11.06 14.24
N LYS A 566 -20.68 10.20 14.20
CA LYS A 566 -21.03 9.29 15.30
C LYS A 566 -20.57 7.84 15.08
N GLU A 567 -20.35 7.46 13.84
CA GLU A 567 -19.90 6.12 13.47
C GLU A 567 -18.85 6.20 12.36
N LEU A 568 -17.80 5.40 12.47
CA LEU A 568 -16.75 5.23 11.46
C LEU A 568 -16.51 3.74 11.25
N ASP A 569 -16.42 3.34 9.97
CA ASP A 569 -16.10 1.96 9.58
C ASP A 569 -14.98 1.99 8.52
N PHE A 570 -13.83 1.42 8.90
CA PHE A 570 -12.63 1.35 8.06
C PHE A 570 -12.39 -0.05 7.49
N SER A 571 -13.39 -0.94 7.48
CA SER A 571 -13.25 -2.31 6.94
C SER A 571 -12.81 -2.36 5.47
N ASN A 572 -13.00 -1.26 4.73
CA ASN A 572 -12.60 -1.12 3.33
C ASN A 572 -11.33 -0.25 3.12
N ASN A 573 -10.63 0.10 4.19
CA ASN A 573 -9.46 1.00 4.11
C ASN A 573 -8.18 0.31 4.64
N PRO A 574 -7.69 -0.76 3.99
CA PRO A 574 -6.57 -1.57 4.49
C PRO A 574 -5.22 -0.82 4.50
N GLU A 575 -5.12 0.30 3.78
CA GLU A 575 -3.92 1.12 3.72
C GLU A 575 -3.85 2.19 4.83
N LEU A 576 -4.87 2.24 5.73
CA LEU A 576 -4.94 3.26 6.78
C LEU A 576 -3.75 3.12 7.75
N ASP A 577 -2.97 4.20 7.86
CA ASP A 577 -1.77 4.34 8.70
C ASP A 577 -2.00 5.25 9.90
N ARG A 578 -2.78 6.35 9.71
CA ARG A 578 -3.05 7.35 10.73
C ARG A 578 -4.52 7.75 10.77
N LEU A 579 -5.12 7.68 11.95
CA LEU A 579 -6.49 8.11 12.23
C LEU A 579 -6.53 9.05 13.42
N GLU A 580 -7.04 10.26 13.21
CA GLU A 580 -7.35 11.22 14.27
C GLU A 580 -8.83 11.57 14.25
N CYS A 581 -9.54 11.22 15.30
CA CYS A 581 -10.98 11.41 15.42
C CYS A 581 -11.40 11.85 16.84
N ALA A 582 -10.55 12.64 17.50
CA ALA A 582 -10.80 13.10 18.84
C ALA A 582 -11.98 14.06 18.92
N GLY A 583 -12.78 13.97 19.99
CA GLY A 583 -13.83 14.94 20.30
C GLY A 583 -14.98 15.04 19.29
N THR A 584 -15.24 13.98 18.52
CA THR A 584 -16.36 13.93 17.55
C THR A 584 -17.69 13.56 18.21
N GLY A 585 -17.63 12.95 19.40
CA GLY A 585 -18.75 12.27 20.05
C GLY A 585 -19.05 10.93 19.40
N LEU A 586 -18.01 10.26 18.86
CA LEU A 586 -18.04 8.96 18.21
C LEU A 586 -18.52 7.87 19.19
N LYS A 587 -19.48 7.07 18.74
CA LYS A 587 -20.08 5.98 19.52
C LYS A 587 -19.68 4.61 18.99
N LYS A 588 -19.25 4.54 17.73
CA LYS A 588 -18.85 3.30 17.08
C LYS A 588 -17.65 3.54 16.17
N LEU A 589 -16.61 2.74 16.38
CA LEU A 589 -15.41 2.72 15.57
C LEU A 589 -15.09 1.28 15.16
N VAL A 590 -15.08 0.99 13.86
CA VAL A 590 -14.76 -0.32 13.31
C VAL A 590 -13.41 -0.25 12.61
N LEU A 591 -12.44 -1.02 13.11
CA LEU A 591 -11.06 -1.05 12.61
C LEU A 591 -10.67 -2.38 11.99
N LYS A 592 -11.67 -3.19 11.62
CA LYS A 592 -11.44 -4.50 11.00
C LYS A 592 -10.62 -4.35 9.71
N GLY A 593 -9.53 -5.12 9.59
CA GLY A 593 -8.67 -5.13 8.39
C GLY A 593 -7.67 -3.98 8.29
N THR A 594 -7.57 -3.08 9.29
CA THR A 594 -6.61 -1.96 9.30
C THR A 594 -5.26 -2.35 9.90
N SER A 595 -4.66 -3.44 9.40
CA SER A 595 -3.41 -3.98 9.95
C SER A 595 -2.19 -3.06 9.83
N LYS A 596 -2.27 -2.01 9.00
CA LYS A 596 -1.21 -1.00 8.79
C LYS A 596 -1.35 0.22 9.70
N LEU A 597 -2.44 0.34 10.47
CA LEU A 597 -2.68 1.49 11.34
C LEU A 597 -1.61 1.58 12.42
N ARG A 598 -0.82 2.68 12.39
CA ARG A 598 0.25 2.97 13.36
C ARG A 598 -0.16 3.98 14.42
N VAL A 599 -0.99 4.96 14.07
CA VAL A 599 -1.39 6.03 14.99
C VAL A 599 -2.91 6.12 15.06
N LEU A 600 -3.45 5.97 16.26
CA LEU A 600 -4.87 6.13 16.53
C LEU A 600 -5.09 7.14 17.67
N HIS A 601 -5.69 8.28 17.36
CA HIS A 601 -6.20 9.23 18.33
C HIS A 601 -7.74 9.23 18.28
N CYS A 602 -8.37 8.66 19.32
CA CYS A 602 -9.83 8.59 19.42
C CYS A 602 -10.35 9.04 20.81
N ASN A 603 -9.55 9.85 21.48
CA ASN A 603 -9.87 10.40 22.79
C ASN A 603 -11.09 11.33 22.76
N ASP A 604 -11.65 11.65 23.93
CA ASP A 604 -12.81 12.53 24.10
C ASP A 604 -14.06 12.07 23.34
N ASN A 605 -14.31 10.76 23.27
CA ASN A 605 -15.42 10.14 22.58
C ASN A 605 -16.19 9.16 23.48
N PRO A 606 -17.51 9.02 23.39
CA PRO A 606 -18.26 8.06 24.17
C PRO A 606 -18.28 6.67 23.52
N LEU A 607 -17.09 6.08 23.27
CA LEU A 607 -16.97 4.79 22.58
C LEU A 607 -17.48 3.59 23.41
N GLY A 608 -17.29 3.63 24.74
CA GLY A 608 -17.65 2.55 25.64
C GLY A 608 -16.77 1.30 25.54
N LYS A 609 -16.47 0.84 24.34
CA LYS A 609 -15.58 -0.27 24.03
C LYS A 609 -14.66 0.07 22.85
N LEU A 610 -13.45 -0.48 22.88
CA LEU A 610 -12.47 -0.31 21.82
C LEU A 610 -11.77 -1.65 21.52
N ASP A 611 -11.80 -2.09 20.27
CA ASP A 611 -11.05 -3.25 19.81
C ASP A 611 -10.07 -2.83 18.72
N VAL A 612 -8.77 -2.95 19.02
CA VAL A 612 -7.66 -2.66 18.11
C VAL A 612 -6.80 -3.90 17.84
N SER A 613 -7.27 -5.10 18.21
CA SER A 613 -6.50 -6.34 18.10
C SER A 613 -6.06 -6.70 16.67
N GLU A 614 -6.81 -6.23 15.64
CA GLU A 614 -6.42 -6.41 14.23
C GLU A 614 -5.40 -5.36 13.72
N CYS A 615 -5.11 -4.30 14.50
CA CYS A 615 -4.19 -3.23 14.12
C CYS A 615 -2.73 -3.62 14.42
N ALA A 616 -2.21 -4.64 13.76
CA ALA A 616 -0.91 -5.24 14.08
C ALA A 616 0.30 -4.29 14.05
N ALA A 617 0.20 -3.19 13.32
CA ALA A 617 1.24 -2.17 13.22
C ALA A 617 1.11 -1.05 14.25
N LEU A 618 0.10 -1.08 15.16
CA LEU A 618 -0.20 0.03 16.06
C LEU A 618 0.97 0.35 17.00
N GLU A 619 1.39 1.61 16.98
CA GLU A 619 2.48 2.17 17.76
C GLU A 619 1.95 3.13 18.83
N VAL A 620 1.03 4.02 18.44
CA VAL A 620 0.48 5.07 19.32
C VAL A 620 -1.03 4.94 19.44
N LEU A 621 -1.52 4.82 20.67
CA LEU A 621 -2.95 4.79 20.99
C LEU A 621 -3.29 5.85 22.02
N HIS A 622 -4.05 6.89 21.61
CA HIS A 622 -4.66 7.85 22.51
C HIS A 622 -6.18 7.69 22.54
N ALA A 623 -6.70 7.14 23.62
CA ALA A 623 -8.14 6.93 23.85
C ALA A 623 -8.57 7.35 25.26
N HIS A 624 -7.94 8.38 25.80
CA HIS A 624 -8.31 8.96 27.07
C HIS A 624 -9.69 9.66 26.99
N ARG A 625 -10.40 9.71 28.11
CA ARG A 625 -11.77 10.25 28.21
C ARG A 625 -12.73 9.67 27.16
N ALA A 626 -12.59 8.38 26.85
CA ALA A 626 -13.40 7.69 25.85
C ALA A 626 -14.55 6.84 26.46
N GLN A 627 -14.80 6.97 27.79
CA GLN A 627 -15.79 6.22 28.56
C GLN A 627 -15.63 4.70 28.44
N LEU A 628 -14.43 4.20 28.18
CA LEU A 628 -14.16 2.79 27.93
C LEU A 628 -14.38 1.96 29.19
N THR A 629 -15.16 0.90 29.07
CA THR A 629 -15.27 -0.19 30.04
C THR A 629 -14.46 -1.42 29.63
N GLU A 630 -14.08 -1.48 28.35
CA GLU A 630 -13.31 -2.57 27.74
C GLU A 630 -12.41 -2.04 26.64
N ALA A 631 -11.15 -2.47 26.63
CA ALA A 631 -10.18 -2.21 25.55
C ALA A 631 -9.45 -3.50 25.21
N ASN A 632 -9.52 -3.95 23.97
CA ASN A 632 -8.83 -5.14 23.48
C ASN A 632 -7.57 -4.75 22.70
N LEU A 633 -6.40 -4.92 23.35
CA LEU A 633 -5.08 -4.63 22.80
C LEU A 633 -4.26 -5.92 22.58
N SER A 634 -4.91 -7.09 22.65
CA SER A 634 -4.21 -8.36 22.60
C SER A 634 -3.43 -8.55 21.29
N GLY A 635 -2.21 -9.08 21.40
CA GLY A 635 -1.34 -9.36 20.25
C GLY A 635 -0.53 -8.18 19.71
N LEU A 636 -0.71 -6.95 20.22
CA LEU A 636 -0.05 -5.74 19.72
C LEU A 636 1.34 -5.56 20.37
N LYS A 637 2.37 -5.96 19.65
CA LYS A 637 3.77 -5.93 20.16
C LYS A 637 4.54 -4.66 19.79
N ASN A 638 4.03 -3.84 18.85
CA ASN A 638 4.70 -2.64 18.37
C ASN A 638 4.29 -1.36 19.11
N MET A 639 3.29 -1.43 20.02
CA MET A 639 2.84 -0.27 20.79
C MET A 639 4.00 0.32 21.59
N THR A 640 4.17 1.63 21.47
CA THR A 640 5.15 2.43 22.22
C THR A 640 4.49 3.35 23.24
N ASP A 641 3.34 3.93 22.89
CA ASP A 641 2.65 4.94 23.67
C ASP A 641 1.15 4.62 23.75
N VAL A 642 0.67 4.37 24.97
CA VAL A 642 -0.73 4.00 25.24
C VAL A 642 -1.32 4.93 26.31
N TRP A 643 -2.25 5.80 25.92
CA TRP A 643 -2.97 6.71 26.81
C TRP A 643 -4.44 6.33 26.88
N LEU A 644 -4.84 5.75 28.02
CA LEU A 644 -6.19 5.28 28.33
C LEU A 644 -6.72 5.91 29.61
N ASP A 645 -6.14 7.01 30.02
CA ASP A 645 -6.52 7.72 31.24
C ASP A 645 -7.97 8.23 31.19
N ASN A 646 -8.57 8.45 32.37
CA ASN A 646 -9.94 8.96 32.51
C ASN A 646 -10.99 8.08 31.79
N ASN A 647 -10.93 6.76 32.02
CA ASN A 647 -11.89 5.77 31.54
C ASN A 647 -12.52 4.98 32.70
N LYS A 648 -13.11 3.81 32.44
CA LYS A 648 -13.71 2.91 33.43
C LYS A 648 -13.16 1.49 33.29
N LEU A 649 -11.90 1.38 32.88
CA LEU A 649 -11.24 0.10 32.67
C LEU A 649 -10.88 -0.54 34.02
N SER A 650 -11.19 -1.82 34.16
CA SER A 650 -10.81 -2.63 35.33
C SER A 650 -9.79 -3.72 34.99
N GLN A 651 -9.55 -3.94 33.71
CA GLN A 651 -8.56 -4.88 33.17
C GLN A 651 -8.01 -4.39 31.83
N LEU A 652 -6.79 -4.77 31.52
CA LEU A 652 -6.13 -4.47 30.25
C LEU A 652 -5.08 -5.55 29.97
N ASP A 653 -5.09 -6.14 28.78
CA ASP A 653 -4.06 -7.09 28.36
C ASP A 653 -2.99 -6.38 27.53
N VAL A 654 -1.81 -6.19 28.14
CA VAL A 654 -0.61 -5.61 27.53
C VAL A 654 0.58 -6.59 27.50
N LYS A 655 0.35 -7.88 27.73
CA LYS A 655 1.40 -8.91 27.78
C LYS A 655 2.21 -9.02 26.49
N SER A 656 1.61 -8.70 25.36
CA SER A 656 2.28 -8.72 24.06
C SER A 656 3.10 -7.46 23.77
N ALA A 657 2.90 -6.37 24.54
CA ALA A 657 3.41 -5.04 24.24
C ALA A 657 4.88 -4.85 24.66
N SER A 658 5.79 -5.63 24.06
CA SER A 658 7.21 -5.62 24.43
C SER A 658 7.95 -4.33 24.09
N ALA A 659 7.43 -3.52 23.15
CA ALA A 659 7.98 -2.22 22.76
C ALA A 659 7.39 -1.04 23.55
N LEU A 660 6.43 -1.28 24.45
CA LEU A 660 5.71 -0.24 25.19
C LEU A 660 6.67 0.55 26.07
N ARG A 661 6.71 1.87 25.87
CA ARG A 661 7.57 2.80 26.61
C ARG A 661 6.77 3.66 27.58
N GLU A 662 5.56 4.05 27.19
CA GLU A 662 4.69 4.88 28.02
C GLU A 662 3.30 4.25 28.16
N LEU A 663 2.84 4.08 29.39
CA LEU A 663 1.50 3.60 29.70
C LEU A 663 0.82 4.57 30.67
N ASP A 664 -0.21 5.25 30.19
CA ASP A 664 -1.05 6.12 31.00
C ASP A 664 -2.45 5.52 31.14
N ILE A 665 -2.73 4.96 32.32
CA ILE A 665 -4.02 4.37 32.70
C ILE A 665 -4.57 4.98 33.99
N ARG A 666 -4.16 6.20 34.32
CA ARG A 666 -4.64 6.91 35.49
C ARG A 666 -6.16 7.13 35.43
N ASN A 667 -6.76 7.31 36.61
CA ASN A 667 -8.20 7.57 36.71
C ASN A 667 -9.06 6.52 35.99
N ASN A 668 -8.89 5.27 36.43
CA ASN A 668 -9.63 4.08 35.98
C ASN A 668 -10.07 3.24 37.18
N GLU A 669 -10.39 1.95 36.97
CA GLU A 669 -10.90 1.05 38.00
C GLU A 669 -9.99 -0.18 38.27
N PHE A 670 -8.71 -0.10 37.90
CA PHE A 670 -7.78 -1.20 38.01
C PHE A 670 -7.52 -1.57 39.48
N LYS A 671 -7.63 -2.88 39.82
CA LYS A 671 -7.16 -3.46 41.05
C LYS A 671 -5.77 -4.07 40.92
N THR A 672 -5.47 -4.61 39.76
CA THR A 672 -4.18 -5.19 39.38
C THR A 672 -3.96 -4.97 37.87
N ILE A 673 -2.72 -5.04 37.44
CA ILE A 673 -2.35 -5.06 36.02
C ILE A 673 -1.16 -6.00 35.84
N ASP A 674 -1.17 -6.79 34.78
CA ASP A 674 -0.06 -7.67 34.40
C ASP A 674 0.83 -6.99 33.35
N LEU A 675 2.01 -6.56 33.81
CA LEU A 675 3.01 -5.87 32.99
C LEU A 675 4.18 -6.80 32.59
N SER A 676 4.02 -8.11 32.75
CA SER A 676 5.11 -9.09 32.55
C SER A 676 5.68 -9.11 31.12
N GLY A 677 4.96 -8.59 30.13
CA GLY A 677 5.43 -8.45 28.75
C GLY A 677 6.10 -7.11 28.43
N CYS A 678 5.96 -6.08 29.29
CA CYS A 678 6.32 -4.70 29.00
C CYS A 678 7.79 -4.39 29.35
N LYS A 679 8.74 -5.05 28.69
CA LYS A 679 10.17 -4.96 29.00
C LYS A 679 10.78 -3.57 28.75
N SER A 680 10.26 -2.83 27.77
CA SER A 680 10.72 -1.50 27.38
C SER A 680 10.00 -0.36 28.11
N LEU A 681 9.10 -0.68 29.07
CA LEU A 681 8.30 0.34 29.75
C LEU A 681 9.21 1.27 30.56
N GLU A 682 9.19 2.55 30.22
CA GLU A 682 9.95 3.64 30.83
C GLU A 682 9.11 4.44 31.84
N ASN A 683 7.85 4.72 31.46
CA ASN A 683 6.93 5.55 32.22
C ASN A 683 5.62 4.82 32.49
N LEU A 684 5.18 4.76 33.72
CA LEU A 684 3.88 4.22 34.13
C LEU A 684 3.12 5.27 34.96
N PHE A 685 1.93 5.66 34.46
CA PHE A 685 0.98 6.53 35.14
C PHE A 685 -0.29 5.73 35.45
N ILE A 686 -0.48 5.37 36.75
CA ILE A 686 -1.57 4.51 37.22
C ILE A 686 -2.27 5.09 38.46
N GLU A 687 -2.05 6.33 38.77
CA GLU A 687 -2.70 7.02 39.90
C GLU A 687 -4.21 7.10 39.73
N PHE A 688 -4.95 7.34 40.82
CA PHE A 688 -6.42 7.37 40.86
C PHE A 688 -7.06 6.07 40.36
N ASN A 689 -6.58 4.94 40.85
CA ASN A 689 -7.14 3.62 40.60
C ASN A 689 -7.48 2.91 41.93
N LYS A 690 -7.63 1.61 41.89
CA LYS A 690 -7.89 0.76 43.07
C LYS A 690 -6.80 -0.29 43.26
N VAL A 691 -5.57 0.00 42.83
CA VAL A 691 -4.47 -0.95 42.75
C VAL A 691 -4.06 -1.40 44.14
N GLU A 692 -4.09 -2.70 44.35
CA GLU A 692 -3.76 -3.37 45.61
C GLU A 692 -2.36 -4.01 45.56
N ALA A 693 -1.85 -4.33 44.37
CA ALA A 693 -0.51 -4.87 44.14
C ALA A 693 0.02 -4.46 42.74
N LEU A 694 1.34 -4.26 42.63
CA LEU A 694 2.00 -3.92 41.37
C LEU A 694 3.35 -4.65 41.29
N ASP A 695 3.54 -5.45 40.24
CA ASP A 695 4.81 -6.15 39.97
C ASP A 695 5.48 -5.58 38.72
N LEU A 696 6.67 -5.05 38.88
CA LEU A 696 7.49 -4.42 37.82
C LEU A 696 8.77 -5.22 37.52
N SER A 697 8.87 -6.46 38.04
CA SER A 697 10.08 -7.30 37.93
C SER A 697 10.51 -7.59 36.47
N LYS A 698 9.61 -7.39 35.50
CA LYS A 698 9.88 -7.56 34.07
C LYS A 698 10.02 -6.24 33.29
N CYS A 699 9.79 -5.10 33.95
CA CYS A 699 9.92 -3.78 33.37
C CYS A 699 11.34 -3.22 33.58
N GLU A 700 12.29 -3.76 32.83
CA GLU A 700 13.72 -3.48 33.02
C GLU A 700 14.10 -2.02 32.76
N ALA A 701 13.35 -1.31 31.91
CA ALA A 701 13.59 0.07 31.49
C ALA A 701 12.84 1.11 32.35
N ILE A 702 12.00 0.68 33.30
CA ILE A 702 11.13 1.60 34.06
C ILE A 702 11.96 2.59 34.87
N SER A 703 11.64 3.87 34.74
CA SER A 703 12.32 4.98 35.41
C SER A 703 11.38 5.96 36.10
N VAL A 704 10.11 6.03 35.64
CA VAL A 704 9.09 6.89 36.25
C VAL A 704 7.84 6.10 36.56
N ILE A 705 7.39 6.15 37.77
CA ILE A 705 6.15 5.52 38.24
C ILE A 705 5.34 6.57 38.98
N SER A 706 4.08 6.77 38.57
CA SER A 706 3.10 7.56 39.29
C SER A 706 1.96 6.66 39.72
N CYS A 707 1.80 6.40 41.00
CA CYS A 707 0.82 5.44 41.54
C CYS A 707 0.11 5.92 42.83
N PHE A 708 0.14 7.20 43.14
CA PHE A 708 -0.62 7.77 44.27
C PHE A 708 -2.12 7.59 44.11
N GLN A 709 -2.92 7.80 45.16
CA GLN A 709 -4.38 7.57 45.17
C GLN A 709 -4.78 6.16 44.71
N ASN A 710 -4.15 5.14 45.33
CA ASN A 710 -4.44 3.72 45.16
C ASN A 710 -4.64 3.02 46.50
N ASN A 711 -4.47 1.70 46.58
CA ASN A 711 -4.63 0.89 47.80
C ASN A 711 -3.35 0.12 48.17
N LEU A 712 -2.19 0.61 47.74
CA LEU A 712 -0.89 -0.04 47.98
C LEU A 712 -0.44 0.12 49.43
N LYS A 713 -0.28 -0.97 50.19
CA LYS A 713 0.14 -0.97 51.60
C LYS A 713 0.73 -2.30 52.04
N GLY A 714 1.50 -2.27 53.13
CA GLY A 714 2.07 -3.45 53.79
C GLY A 714 2.97 -4.27 52.83
N GLU A 715 2.76 -5.59 52.77
CA GLU A 715 3.54 -6.53 51.98
C GLU A 715 3.48 -6.24 50.47
N ALA A 716 2.38 -5.64 49.98
CA ALA A 716 2.28 -5.27 48.56
C ALA A 716 3.28 -4.16 48.19
N VAL A 717 3.60 -3.26 49.14
CA VAL A 717 4.63 -2.22 48.90
C VAL A 717 6.02 -2.85 48.97
N ASP A 718 6.25 -3.78 49.89
CA ASP A 718 7.52 -4.54 49.98
C ASP A 718 7.77 -5.28 48.64
N ALA A 719 6.74 -5.94 48.09
CA ALA A 719 6.81 -6.61 46.79
C ALA A 719 7.06 -5.62 45.62
N LEU A 720 6.37 -4.48 45.64
CA LEU A 720 6.61 -3.42 44.64
C LEU A 720 8.06 -2.96 44.67
N ILE A 721 8.58 -2.60 45.88
CA ILE A 721 9.96 -2.13 46.00
C ILE A 721 10.96 -3.23 45.62
N ALA A 722 10.69 -4.48 45.99
CA ALA A 722 11.52 -5.61 45.56
C ALA A 722 11.54 -5.78 44.02
N SER A 723 10.42 -5.50 43.33
CA SER A 723 10.29 -5.65 41.91
C SER A 723 10.95 -4.53 41.11
N LEU A 724 11.26 -3.35 41.71
CA LEU A 724 11.89 -2.22 41.01
C LEU A 724 13.29 -2.61 40.51
N PRO A 725 13.65 -2.24 39.25
CA PRO A 725 15.00 -2.44 38.74
C PRO A 725 16.01 -1.54 39.46
N GLN A 726 17.28 -1.95 39.49
CA GLN A 726 18.38 -1.11 39.94
C GLN A 726 18.59 0.02 38.92
N GLN A 727 18.50 1.29 39.37
CA GLN A 727 18.85 2.44 38.54
C GLN A 727 20.36 2.75 38.64
N ASP A 728 20.95 3.32 37.62
CA ASP A 728 22.31 3.81 37.63
C ASP A 728 22.33 5.30 38.02
N PRO A 729 22.85 5.67 39.19
CA PRO A 729 22.87 7.05 39.67
C PRO A 729 23.60 8.02 38.74
N ASP A 730 24.55 7.53 37.92
CA ASP A 730 25.32 8.37 36.99
C ASP A 730 24.48 8.76 35.75
N PHE A 731 23.43 7.97 35.42
CA PHE A 731 22.50 8.23 34.29
C PHE A 731 21.14 8.78 34.76
N GLY A 732 20.87 8.79 36.05
CA GLY A 732 19.65 9.31 36.63
C GLY A 732 19.12 8.43 37.77
N VAL A 733 18.22 8.97 38.59
CA VAL A 733 17.53 8.23 39.63
C VAL A 733 16.08 7.95 39.24
N GLY A 734 15.57 6.78 39.60
CA GLY A 734 14.17 6.44 39.35
C GLY A 734 13.24 7.34 40.19
N THR A 735 12.11 7.69 39.64
CA THR A 735 11.08 8.53 40.25
C THR A 735 9.85 7.69 40.61
N LEU A 736 9.48 7.66 41.89
CA LEU A 736 8.27 6.99 42.39
C LEU A 736 7.38 8.02 43.09
N LEU A 737 6.34 8.51 42.36
CA LEU A 737 5.28 9.33 42.95
C LEU A 737 4.26 8.42 43.62
N PHE A 738 4.36 8.29 44.93
CA PHE A 738 3.65 7.25 45.69
C PHE A 738 2.44 7.78 46.48
N VAL A 739 2.50 9.00 46.97
CA VAL A 739 1.42 9.67 47.71
C VAL A 739 1.15 11.06 47.15
N ASP A 740 -0.04 11.62 47.45
CA ASP A 740 -0.36 13.03 47.33
C ASP A 740 -1.03 13.49 48.62
N LEU A 741 -0.28 14.09 49.53
CA LEU A 741 -0.74 14.51 50.83
C LEU A 741 -1.69 15.72 50.77
N THR A 742 -1.82 16.39 49.62
CA THR A 742 -2.79 17.47 49.43
C THR A 742 -4.21 16.96 49.18
N LEU A 743 -4.33 15.67 48.83
CA LEU A 743 -5.61 15.03 48.53
C LEU A 743 -6.08 14.19 49.72
N THR A 744 -7.38 14.18 49.96
CA THR A 744 -7.99 13.28 50.94
C THR A 744 -8.32 11.96 50.26
N GLY A 745 -8.14 10.82 50.97
CA GLY A 745 -8.53 9.49 50.48
C GLY A 745 -7.44 8.72 49.79
N ASP A 746 -6.19 9.16 49.80
CA ASP A 746 -5.06 8.33 49.39
C ASP A 746 -4.91 7.19 50.42
N ASN A 747 -5.10 5.94 49.94
CA ASN A 747 -5.00 4.76 50.77
C ASN A 747 -3.62 4.09 50.69
N ASN A 748 -2.72 4.66 49.90
CA ASN A 748 -1.34 4.20 49.82
C ASN A 748 -0.62 4.47 51.15
N LYS A 749 0.14 3.50 51.59
CA LYS A 749 0.99 3.63 52.77
C LYS A 749 2.37 3.07 52.49
N ILE A 750 3.39 3.89 52.63
CA ILE A 750 4.79 3.48 52.52
C ILE A 750 5.55 3.93 53.78
N TYR A 751 6.31 3.05 54.33
CA TYR A 751 7.06 3.28 55.54
C TYR A 751 8.49 3.71 55.25
N GLU A 752 9.16 4.32 56.28
CA GLU A 752 10.55 4.80 56.18
C GLU A 752 11.52 3.72 55.67
N ASP A 753 11.42 2.51 56.18
CA ASP A 753 12.28 1.37 55.81
C ASP A 753 12.07 0.96 54.37
N GLN A 754 10.84 1.00 53.86
CA GLN A 754 10.49 0.76 52.44
C GLN A 754 11.05 1.86 51.53
N VAL A 755 10.98 3.12 51.98
CA VAL A 755 11.60 4.24 51.25
C VAL A 755 13.14 4.07 51.21
N GLN A 756 13.77 3.63 52.29
CA GLN A 756 15.21 3.34 52.31
C GLN A 756 15.57 2.17 51.37
N ALA A 757 14.72 1.14 51.33
CA ALA A 757 14.90 0.03 50.39
C ALA A 757 14.83 0.50 48.93
N ALA A 758 13.90 1.40 48.58
CA ALA A 758 13.82 2.02 47.27
C ALA A 758 15.08 2.83 46.93
N ARG A 759 15.57 3.64 47.91
CA ARG A 759 16.80 4.43 47.75
C ARG A 759 18.04 3.58 47.50
N LYS A 760 18.14 2.38 48.07
CA LYS A 760 19.25 1.44 47.80
C LYS A 760 19.27 1.00 46.33
N LYS A 761 18.16 1.05 45.65
CA LYS A 761 18.00 0.78 44.23
C LYS A 761 18.08 2.05 43.38
N ALA A 762 18.51 3.18 43.93
CA ALA A 762 18.56 4.51 43.31
C ALA A 762 17.18 5.01 42.86
N TRP A 763 16.12 4.73 43.63
CA TRP A 763 14.79 5.30 43.46
C TRP A 763 14.52 6.37 44.52
N THR A 764 13.93 7.50 44.07
CA THR A 764 13.44 8.54 45.01
C THR A 764 11.93 8.47 45.08
N VAL A 765 11.41 8.33 46.31
CA VAL A 765 9.97 8.41 46.58
C VAL A 765 9.55 9.85 46.75
N TYR A 766 8.47 10.23 46.11
CA TYR A 766 7.93 11.60 46.13
C TYR A 766 6.47 11.62 46.60
N ASP A 767 6.14 12.72 47.25
CA ASP A 767 4.81 13.26 47.38
C ASP A 767 4.52 14.16 46.14
N HIS A 768 3.42 13.90 45.44
CA HIS A 768 2.99 14.70 44.29
C HIS A 768 2.68 16.14 44.63
N ASN A 769 2.26 16.42 45.89
CA ASN A 769 2.03 17.75 46.45
C ASN A 769 1.11 18.63 45.54
N GLY A 770 0.03 18.07 45.00
CA GLY A 770 -0.94 18.77 44.16
C GLY A 770 -0.37 19.29 42.84
N GLY A 771 0.80 18.80 42.41
CA GLY A 771 1.45 19.20 41.16
C GLY A 771 2.26 20.50 41.21
N ALA A 772 2.25 21.23 42.32
CA ALA A 772 2.95 22.51 42.43
C ALA A 772 4.48 22.37 42.50
N SER A 773 4.97 21.38 43.22
CA SER A 773 6.38 20.92 43.28
C SER A 773 6.44 19.57 43.95
N MET A 774 6.98 18.57 43.31
CA MET A 774 7.18 17.25 43.91
C MET A 774 8.11 17.39 45.12
N ALA A 775 7.70 16.86 46.28
CA ALA A 775 8.51 16.86 47.50
C ALA A 775 9.03 15.45 47.75
N LYS A 776 10.30 15.29 48.13
CA LYS A 776 10.81 14.00 48.57
C LYS A 776 10.04 13.52 49.78
N TYR A 777 9.48 12.33 49.73
CA TYR A 777 8.69 11.74 50.78
C TYR A 777 9.57 10.79 51.60
N PRO A 778 9.64 11.00 52.95
CA PRO A 778 10.49 10.18 53.80
C PRO A 778 9.89 8.81 54.14
N GLY A 779 8.58 8.63 53.95
CA GLY A 779 7.80 7.53 54.46
C GLY A 779 7.19 7.79 55.84
N GLU A 780 6.18 7.03 56.19
CA GLU A 780 5.60 7.03 57.56
C GLU A 780 6.46 6.24 58.50
N PRO A 781 6.64 6.68 59.76
CA PRO A 781 7.23 5.79 60.71
C PRO A 781 6.35 4.55 60.90
N ARG A 782 6.95 3.35 60.94
CA ARG A 782 6.19 2.16 61.31
C ARG A 782 5.69 2.36 62.75
N GLY A 783 4.42 2.73 62.92
CA GLY A 783 3.78 2.68 64.22
C GLY A 783 3.74 1.25 64.69
N LEU A 784 3.80 1.08 66.02
CA LEU A 784 3.77 -0.24 66.67
C LEU A 784 2.42 -0.96 66.61
N GLU A 785 1.54 -0.59 65.61
CA GLU A 785 0.17 -1.15 65.44
C GLU A 785 0.13 -2.65 65.12
N SER A 786 1.24 -3.30 64.79
CA SER A 786 1.24 -4.70 64.37
C SER A 786 1.68 -5.71 65.41
N VAL A 787 2.17 -5.30 66.59
CA VAL A 787 2.54 -6.26 67.59
C VAL A 787 1.30 -6.73 68.38
N ARG A 788 0.92 -7.98 68.15
CA ARG A 788 -0.20 -8.59 68.88
C ARG A 788 0.18 -8.75 70.33
N ALA A 789 -0.73 -8.42 71.27
CA ALA A 789 -0.49 -8.58 72.69
C ALA A 789 -0.10 -10.01 73.06
N GLU A 790 -0.50 -11.01 72.19
CA GLU A 790 -0.11 -12.41 72.36
C GLU A 790 1.37 -12.68 72.10
N GLU A 791 2.10 -11.86 71.45
CA GLU A 791 3.52 -12.00 71.08
C GLU A 791 4.44 -11.49 72.19
N VAL A 792 3.89 -10.69 73.10
CA VAL A 792 4.59 -10.28 74.34
C VAL A 792 4.21 -11.26 75.46
N THR A 793 5.21 -11.99 76.00
CA THR A 793 4.98 -12.98 77.01
C THR A 793 5.84 -12.73 78.26
N LEU A 794 5.28 -13.03 79.41
CA LEU A 794 5.91 -12.97 80.73
C LEU A 794 5.84 -14.33 81.38
N TYR A 795 7.02 -14.87 81.87
CA TYR A 795 7.02 -16.17 82.57
C TYR A 795 8.19 -16.22 83.56
N PRO A 796 8.02 -16.78 84.77
CA PRO A 796 6.73 -17.23 85.30
C PRO A 796 5.87 -16.08 85.81
N VAL A 797 4.57 -16.32 85.85
CA VAL A 797 3.56 -15.44 86.44
C VAL A 797 2.65 -16.34 87.28
N PRO A 798 2.59 -16.15 88.65
CA PRO A 798 3.25 -15.13 89.42
C PRO A 798 4.77 -15.30 89.56
N ALA A 799 5.49 -14.17 89.64
CA ALA A 799 6.95 -14.09 89.82
C ALA A 799 7.30 -13.88 91.30
N ASP A 800 8.37 -14.55 91.75
CA ASP A 800 8.86 -14.41 93.12
C ASP A 800 10.12 -13.52 93.15
N VAL A 801 11.06 -13.70 92.22
CA VAL A 801 12.33 -12.95 92.17
C VAL A 801 12.56 -12.33 90.75
N ASP A 802 12.42 -13.21 89.75
CA ASP A 802 12.70 -12.83 88.35
C ASP A 802 11.60 -13.39 87.43
N MET A 803 11.39 -12.71 86.35
CA MET A 803 10.59 -13.17 85.21
C MET A 803 11.25 -12.91 83.88
N THR A 804 11.03 -13.76 82.90
CA THR A 804 11.49 -13.56 81.50
C THR A 804 10.40 -12.82 80.73
N LEU A 805 10.79 -11.68 80.22
CA LEU A 805 9.99 -10.97 79.21
C LEU A 805 10.49 -11.41 77.83
N THR A 806 9.59 -11.91 77.04
CA THR A 806 9.86 -12.16 75.60
C THR A 806 9.01 -11.20 74.77
N ILE A 807 9.68 -10.52 73.86
CA ILE A 807 9.07 -9.48 72.95
C ILE A 807 9.50 -9.71 71.53
N PRO A 808 8.70 -9.34 70.57
CA PRO A 808 9.13 -9.23 69.17
C PRO A 808 10.34 -8.34 68.96
N ALA A 809 11.17 -8.62 67.99
CA ALA A 809 12.42 -7.90 67.69
C ALA A 809 12.19 -6.39 67.47
N GLU A 810 11.03 -6.02 66.97
CA GLU A 810 10.60 -4.64 66.68
C GLU A 810 10.40 -3.81 67.93
N LEU A 811 10.19 -4.46 69.08
CA LEU A 811 10.05 -3.76 70.37
C LEU A 811 11.38 -3.59 71.12
N VAL A 812 12.48 -4.16 70.64
CA VAL A 812 13.82 -3.94 71.20
C VAL A 812 14.22 -2.49 71.02
N GLY A 813 14.69 -1.87 72.10
CA GLY A 813 15.00 -0.43 72.16
C GLY A 813 13.88 0.41 72.74
N ASN A 814 12.63 -0.12 72.85
CA ASN A 814 11.52 0.62 73.48
C ASN A 814 11.61 0.64 74.98
N THR A 815 10.97 1.65 75.53
CA THR A 815 10.86 1.76 77.04
C THR A 815 9.78 0.80 77.53
N ILE A 816 10.15 0.01 78.54
CA ILE A 816 9.24 -0.82 79.32
C ILE A 816 8.92 -0.03 80.61
N ALA A 817 7.67 0.25 80.85
CA ALA A 817 7.17 0.88 82.06
C ALA A 817 6.35 -0.12 82.86
N ILE A 818 6.62 -0.21 84.16
CA ILE A 818 5.85 -1.05 85.08
C ILE A 818 5.03 -0.14 85.95
N PHE A 819 3.74 -0.44 86.11
CA PHE A 819 2.80 0.32 86.95
C PHE A 819 2.22 -0.62 88.07
N ASP A 820 1.98 -0.07 89.25
CA ASP A 820 1.27 -0.77 90.30
C ASP A 820 -0.27 -0.76 90.09
N ALA A 821 -1.00 -1.40 90.96
CA ALA A 821 -2.45 -1.49 90.92
C ALA A 821 -3.17 -0.13 91.06
N THR A 822 -2.51 0.95 91.44
CA THR A 822 -3.05 2.32 91.52
C THR A 822 -2.82 3.11 90.17
N GLY A 823 -2.02 2.52 89.27
CA GLY A 823 -1.61 3.17 88.05
C GLY A 823 -0.35 4.01 88.21
N ALA A 824 0.33 3.99 89.30
CA ALA A 824 1.59 4.71 89.52
C ALA A 824 2.76 3.96 88.87
N LYS A 825 3.59 4.64 88.10
CA LYS A 825 4.78 4.09 87.46
C LYS A 825 5.84 3.80 88.54
N VAL A 826 6.15 2.53 88.67
CA VAL A 826 7.09 2.02 89.78
C VAL A 826 8.46 1.69 89.15
N ARG A 827 8.57 1.46 87.85
CA ARG A 827 9.82 1.17 87.20
C ARG A 827 9.77 1.56 85.72
N GLU A 828 10.93 1.92 85.15
CA GLU A 828 11.17 2.16 83.76
C GLU A 828 12.51 1.57 83.34
N ILE A 829 12.54 0.77 82.28
CA ILE A 829 13.76 0.15 81.76
C ILE A 829 13.68 0.15 80.20
N THR A 830 14.80 -0.06 79.53
CA THR A 830 14.82 -0.19 78.06
C THR A 830 14.92 -1.68 77.72
N ALA A 831 14.09 -2.09 76.73
CA ALA A 831 14.18 -3.44 76.20
C ALA A 831 15.50 -3.61 75.41
N THR A 832 16.39 -4.44 75.85
CA THR A 832 17.73 -4.55 75.24
C THR A 832 17.91 -5.78 74.37
N ALA A 833 16.99 -6.72 74.42
CA ALA A 833 16.98 -7.94 73.61
C ALA A 833 15.55 -8.50 73.46
N PRO A 834 15.30 -9.38 72.49
CA PRO A 834 13.99 -10.02 72.30
C PRO A 834 13.55 -10.91 73.44
N SER A 835 14.49 -11.37 74.28
CA SER A 835 14.23 -12.06 75.52
C SER A 835 15.17 -11.51 76.62
N MET A 836 14.61 -11.05 77.70
CA MET A 836 15.34 -10.45 78.76
C MET A 836 14.76 -10.84 80.12
N LEU A 837 15.64 -10.91 81.13
CA LEU A 837 15.28 -11.21 82.56
C LEU A 837 14.91 -9.90 83.24
N LEU A 838 13.74 -9.83 83.84
CA LEU A 838 13.26 -8.73 84.67
C LEU A 838 13.25 -9.16 86.11
N SER A 839 14.12 -8.65 86.97
CA SER A 839 14.02 -8.85 88.37
C SER A 839 12.84 -8.07 88.97
N VAL A 840 12.09 -8.74 89.83
CA VAL A 840 10.94 -8.16 90.53
C VAL A 840 11.11 -8.19 91.99
N GLU A 841 12.32 -8.51 92.48
CA GLU A 841 12.64 -8.76 93.94
C GLU A 841 12.39 -7.47 94.78
N ASP A 842 12.47 -6.29 94.17
CA ASP A 842 12.29 -5.01 94.85
C ASP A 842 10.84 -4.50 94.79
N LEU A 843 9.92 -5.26 94.13
CA LEU A 843 8.49 -4.92 94.03
C LEU A 843 7.73 -5.60 95.18
N ASN A 844 6.80 -4.90 95.81
CA ASN A 844 5.96 -5.49 96.85
C ASN A 844 5.00 -6.51 96.17
N ALA A 845 4.61 -7.54 97.03
CA ALA A 845 3.60 -8.49 96.58
C ALA A 845 2.33 -7.74 96.07
N GLY A 846 1.88 -8.05 94.94
CA GLY A 846 0.75 -7.33 94.32
C GLY A 846 0.57 -7.58 92.77
N VAL A 847 -0.40 -6.90 92.23
CA VAL A 847 -0.67 -6.93 90.73
C VAL A 847 -0.01 -5.73 90.12
N TYR A 848 0.68 -5.98 89.01
CA TYR A 848 1.38 -4.95 88.26
C TYR A 848 0.99 -5.03 86.72
N VAL A 849 1.13 -3.91 86.09
CA VAL A 849 0.97 -3.82 84.63
C VAL A 849 2.31 -3.42 84.00
N LEU A 850 2.85 -4.25 83.11
CA LEU A 850 3.98 -3.92 82.28
C LEU A 850 3.45 -3.35 80.97
N SER A 851 3.95 -2.22 80.49
CA SER A 851 3.61 -1.58 79.26
C SER A 851 4.90 -1.42 78.44
N ILE A 852 4.84 -1.81 77.17
CA ILE A 852 5.88 -1.63 76.17
C ILE A 852 5.23 -1.27 74.83
N GLY A 853 5.51 -0.08 74.22
CA GLY A 853 4.81 0.44 73.10
C GLY A 853 3.29 0.53 73.36
N SER A 854 2.49 -0.04 72.47
CA SER A 854 1.00 -0.13 72.57
C SER A 854 0.53 -1.34 73.37
N VAL A 855 1.44 -2.25 73.80
CA VAL A 855 1.09 -3.49 74.50
C VAL A 855 1.20 -3.35 75.98
N SER A 856 0.18 -3.83 76.70
CA SER A 856 0.22 -3.94 78.20
C SER A 856 -0.07 -5.37 78.59
N LYS A 857 0.69 -5.86 79.62
CA LYS A 857 0.53 -7.18 80.25
C LYS A 857 0.43 -7.07 81.74
N THR A 858 -0.52 -7.75 82.28
CA THR A 858 -0.66 -7.86 83.78
C THR A 858 0.16 -9.02 84.28
N PHE A 859 0.86 -8.83 85.38
CA PHE A 859 1.58 -9.90 86.05
C PHE A 859 1.42 -9.74 87.63
N VAL A 860 1.74 -10.78 88.38
CA VAL A 860 1.58 -10.84 89.76
C VAL A 860 2.94 -11.14 90.39
N VAL A 861 3.34 -10.38 91.44
CA VAL A 861 4.49 -10.60 92.29
C VAL A 861 4.02 -11.18 93.60
N ARG A 862 4.68 -12.23 94.10
CA ARG A 862 4.34 -12.89 95.35
C ARG A 862 5.17 -12.40 96.50
#